data_d029fe6a31851929147aff2935ab6fb8
#
_entry.id   d029fe6a31851929147aff2935ab6fb8
#
_cell.length_a   1.000
_cell.length_b   1.000
_cell.length_c   1.000
_cell.angle_alpha   90.00
_cell.angle_beta   90.00
_cell.angle_gamma   90.00
#
_symmetry.space_group_name_H-M   'P 1'
#
loop_
_entity.id
_entity.type
_entity.pdbx_description
1 polymer ?
#
loop_
_entity_poly.entity_id
_entity_poly.type
_entity_poly.pdbx_seq_one_letter_code
_entity_poly.pdbx_strand_id
1 'polypeptide(L)'
;MNLSHFHIATLLFGTLACTAADTAIVDRYGQYTREEWPGKITSDGQLRADASREWEKLSSLAPDSARFDRYGGRRDGKVYRATGFFRLEKIDGRWWFITPEGNRFFLQGVDAVSWRENGYNTPLLNSGGSPRKEFSELPDRTLFPEAYHTPGKVNFLAANLKRKYGQDFDRKFRDIARRRLQAWGFNSTAKWGWGETIGLPYIEDSHAGAVNRIGKNYRAIDMYDPDFARKVEPAVKAVCDHRRSDPMLIAYSMENENGWSEELVGLILKEPASCFAKAAFLDFLTRKRNGDFTRVAALFGFPGADRTELLNTELDITPIPSTEVQEFINLSSQRYHRILRELFRKHDPDHLFMGAAHCPKQSIDWYEGATRHVDFLGFNIYGLSLGWVERDMDRLLKADTPFAVLEYAFVTESRGYRAYSGNNTVRTQTDRGTGFRIFTEQAALNPLCLGFGYFIYWDQPVSRRSLPNGESHNFGLVSQCDQPYYEMLEGVKAANAKLFDLHDGKGTPFVIAVPRSILGSQKSRALTELFLPGTQSENVVYDPSNPHYFNGEATRLKVDENCVKKSGVYPAGILNSGDGQRFTGFNLTVYLWQRAIDQNPANHFMVEESHDGERYTPVDLKAVPGSRSEFNAWELTPAQSLKRGTSYLRISFKIRQVNQSWAAQIGRIKLEKQP
;
A
#
# COMPACT_ATOMS: atom_id res chain seq x y z
N MET A 1 77.12 37.36 12.93
CA MET A 1 76.85 35.94 12.69
C MET A 1 75.43 35.69 13.13
N ASN A 2 74.51 35.63 12.14
CA ASN A 2 73.10 35.62 12.39
C ASN A 2 72.57 34.17 12.38
N LEU A 3 71.85 33.81 13.48
CA LEU A 3 71.10 32.58 13.62
C LEU A 3 69.65 32.88 13.20
N SER A 4 69.15 32.27 12.13
CA SER A 4 67.82 32.35 11.67
C SER A 4 66.92 31.34 12.40
N HIS A 5 65.80 31.84 12.95
CA HIS A 5 64.80 31.05 13.62
C HIS A 5 63.84 30.45 12.62
N PHE A 6 63.70 29.12 12.59
CA PHE A 6 62.64 28.40 11.89
C PHE A 6 61.45 28.27 12.85
N HIS A 7 60.32 28.83 12.46
CA HIS A 7 59.03 28.58 13.13
C HIS A 7 58.37 27.37 12.51
N ILE A 8 58.21 26.31 13.29
CA ILE A 8 57.39 25.14 12.94
C ILE A 8 55.95 25.48 13.35
N ALA A 9 55.07 25.63 12.34
CA ALA A 9 53.62 25.74 12.56
C ALA A 9 53.04 24.33 12.77
N THR A 10 52.66 24.03 13.98
CA THR A 10 51.93 22.80 14.32
C THR A 10 50.46 22.94 13.88
N LEU A 11 50.08 22.27 12.81
CA LEU A 11 48.67 22.11 12.41
C LEU A 11 47.99 21.14 13.38
N LEU A 12 47.17 21.69 14.26
CA LEU A 12 46.22 20.90 15.05
C LEU A 12 45.08 20.40 14.12
N PHE A 13 45.10 19.13 13.78
CA PHE A 13 43.94 18.43 13.23
C PHE A 13 42.92 18.26 14.38
N GLY A 14 41.94 19.13 14.42
CA GLY A 14 40.76 18.93 15.26
C GLY A 14 39.94 17.76 14.69
N THR A 15 40.00 16.62 15.35
CA THR A 15 39.01 15.55 15.15
C THR A 15 37.69 16.08 15.64
N LEU A 16 36.78 16.46 14.72
CA LEU A 16 35.36 16.64 15.04
C LEU A 16 34.86 15.32 15.57
N ALA A 17 34.73 15.20 16.86
CA ALA A 17 33.94 14.14 17.47
C ALA A 17 32.49 14.35 17.05
N CYS A 18 31.99 13.50 16.14
CA CYS A 18 30.60 13.43 15.80
C CYS A 18 29.84 13.04 17.07
N THR A 19 29.21 14.00 17.72
CA THR A 19 28.48 13.79 18.96
C THR A 19 27.24 12.94 18.67
N ALA A 20 26.78 12.13 19.61
CA ALA A 20 25.61 11.26 19.49
C ALA A 20 24.34 12.01 19.05
N ALA A 21 24.30 13.34 19.19
CA ALA A 21 23.23 14.22 18.70
C ALA A 21 23.09 14.26 17.18
N ASP A 22 24.17 13.98 16.42
CA ASP A 22 24.16 14.05 14.93
C ASP A 22 23.51 12.80 14.29
N THR A 23 23.28 11.72 15.03
CA THR A 23 22.68 10.48 14.54
C THR A 23 21.18 10.37 14.85
N ALA A 24 20.66 11.14 15.81
CA ALA A 24 19.25 11.10 16.20
C ALA A 24 18.37 11.79 15.13
N ILE A 25 17.45 11.02 14.55
CA ILE A 25 16.50 11.51 13.55
C ILE A 25 15.07 11.57 14.05
N VAL A 26 14.82 11.12 15.28
CA VAL A 26 13.48 11.08 15.92
C VAL A 26 13.56 11.75 17.27
N ASP A 27 12.70 12.73 17.51
CA ASP A 27 12.60 13.44 18.77
C ASP A 27 11.76 12.68 19.83
N ARG A 28 11.60 13.27 21.03
CA ARG A 28 10.82 12.70 22.16
C ARG A 28 9.32 12.50 21.85
N TYR A 29 8.82 13.11 20.77
CA TYR A 29 7.43 12.99 20.30
C TYR A 29 7.28 12.01 19.13
N GLY A 30 8.37 11.38 18.67
CA GLY A 30 8.36 10.50 17.52
C GLY A 30 8.41 11.24 16.18
N GLN A 31 8.72 12.54 16.16
CA GLN A 31 8.79 13.38 14.98
C GLN A 31 10.20 13.41 14.36
N TYR A 32 10.28 13.63 13.06
CA TYR A 32 11.56 13.76 12.35
C TYR A 32 12.29 15.05 12.74
N THR A 33 13.59 14.94 13.06
CA THR A 33 14.37 16.07 13.60
C THR A 33 14.97 16.99 12.54
N ARG A 34 15.12 16.51 11.30
CA ARG A 34 15.86 17.21 10.24
C ARG A 34 14.96 18.03 9.31
N GLU A 35 13.70 18.21 9.65
CA GLU A 35 12.73 18.98 8.88
C GLU A 35 11.83 19.77 9.83
N GLU A 36 11.55 21.03 9.50
CA GLU A 36 10.61 21.87 10.23
C GLU A 36 9.32 22.06 9.43
N TRP A 37 8.18 22.10 10.13
CA TRP A 37 6.86 22.35 9.54
C TRP A 37 5.97 23.14 10.52
N PRO A 38 4.98 23.87 10.00
CA PRO A 38 4.00 24.54 10.83
C PRO A 38 3.25 23.56 11.75
N GLY A 39 3.27 23.86 13.07
CA GLY A 39 2.61 23.02 14.07
C GLY A 39 3.40 21.79 14.56
N LYS A 40 4.69 21.65 14.20
CA LYS A 40 5.57 20.66 14.82
C LYS A 40 5.57 20.82 16.35
N ILE A 41 5.35 19.72 17.05
CA ILE A 41 5.24 19.73 18.53
C ILE A 41 6.62 19.93 19.15
N THR A 42 6.74 20.91 20.04
CA THR A 42 7.97 21.23 20.77
C THR A 42 7.80 21.14 22.28
N SER A 43 6.54 21.06 22.78
CA SER A 43 6.26 20.96 24.22
C SER A 43 4.96 20.20 24.52
N ASP A 44 4.88 19.59 25.70
CA ASP A 44 3.65 18.96 26.21
C ASP A 44 2.51 19.97 26.39
N GLY A 45 2.85 21.24 26.67
CA GLY A 45 1.89 22.34 26.76
C GLY A 45 1.16 22.58 25.45
N GLN A 46 1.89 22.48 24.32
CA GLN A 46 1.33 22.60 22.98
C GLN A 46 0.36 21.45 22.66
N LEU A 47 0.70 20.20 23.00
CA LEU A 47 -0.21 19.06 22.87
C LEU A 47 -1.53 19.28 23.63
N ARG A 48 -1.45 19.74 24.89
CA ARG A 48 -2.65 20.02 25.70
C ARG A 48 -3.48 21.19 25.15
N ALA A 49 -2.83 22.23 24.66
CA ALA A 49 -3.52 23.36 24.03
C ALA A 49 -4.25 22.92 22.75
N ASP A 50 -3.64 22.04 21.93
CA ASP A 50 -4.28 21.45 20.74
C ASP A 50 -5.52 20.65 21.14
N ALA A 51 -5.44 19.83 22.21
CA ALA A 51 -6.58 19.07 22.72
C ALA A 51 -7.75 19.97 23.10
N SER A 52 -7.48 21.07 23.82
CA SER A 52 -8.52 22.00 24.28
C SER A 52 -9.21 22.72 23.11
N ARG A 53 -8.42 23.22 22.15
CA ARG A 53 -8.95 23.90 20.95
C ARG A 53 -9.80 22.95 20.09
N GLU A 54 -9.36 21.72 19.94
CA GLU A 54 -10.09 20.72 19.16
C GLU A 54 -11.36 20.27 19.86
N TRP A 55 -11.30 20.05 21.18
CA TRP A 55 -12.47 19.70 21.97
C TRP A 55 -13.57 20.76 21.89
N GLU A 56 -13.22 22.04 21.99
CA GLU A 56 -14.16 23.16 21.86
C GLU A 56 -14.94 23.08 20.54
N LYS A 57 -14.26 22.79 19.43
CA LYS A 57 -14.90 22.63 18.13
C LYS A 57 -15.77 21.39 18.03
N LEU A 58 -15.29 20.24 18.52
CA LEU A 58 -15.97 18.96 18.36
C LEU A 58 -17.11 18.74 19.35
N SER A 59 -17.05 19.35 20.56
CA SER A 59 -18.08 19.20 21.59
C SER A 59 -19.41 19.86 21.21
N SER A 60 -19.38 20.87 20.36
CA SER A 60 -20.57 21.54 19.83
C SER A 60 -21.25 20.77 18.70
N LEU A 61 -20.59 19.73 18.13
CA LEU A 61 -21.13 18.93 17.04
C LEU A 61 -22.00 17.79 17.63
N ALA A 62 -23.28 17.83 17.36
CA ALA A 62 -24.20 16.74 17.63
C ALA A 62 -24.29 15.80 16.43
N PRO A 63 -24.42 14.46 16.63
CA PRO A 63 -24.78 13.57 15.54
C PRO A 63 -26.07 14.02 14.88
N ASP A 64 -26.11 14.03 13.55
CA ASP A 64 -27.31 14.37 12.78
C ASP A 64 -28.29 13.17 12.80
N SER A 65 -28.99 13.00 13.93
CA SER A 65 -29.97 11.92 14.14
C SER A 65 -31.23 12.05 13.28
N ALA A 66 -31.48 13.25 12.73
CA ALA A 66 -32.58 13.43 11.77
C ALA A 66 -32.23 12.78 10.43
N ARG A 67 -30.97 12.82 10.04
CA ARG A 67 -30.48 12.31 8.74
C ARG A 67 -29.96 10.87 8.81
N PHE A 68 -29.43 10.46 9.95
CA PHE A 68 -28.80 9.14 10.11
C PHE A 68 -29.34 8.39 11.32
N ASP A 69 -29.44 7.06 11.21
CA ASP A 69 -29.67 6.21 12.36
C ASP A 69 -28.40 6.04 13.21
N ARG A 70 -28.49 5.32 14.33
CA ARG A 70 -27.36 5.11 15.24
C ARG A 70 -26.20 4.32 14.64
N TYR A 71 -26.43 3.63 13.52
CA TYR A 71 -25.43 2.86 12.77
C TYR A 71 -24.84 3.66 11.59
N GLY A 72 -25.29 4.90 11.38
CA GLY A 72 -24.87 5.73 10.25
C GLY A 72 -25.61 5.43 8.95
N GLY A 73 -26.69 4.65 8.99
CA GLY A 73 -27.59 4.44 7.86
C GLY A 73 -28.43 5.68 7.58
N ARG A 74 -28.65 6.01 6.30
CA ARG A 74 -29.32 7.24 5.87
C ARG A 74 -30.84 7.12 5.96
N ARG A 75 -31.45 8.00 6.73
CA ARG A 75 -32.90 8.15 6.85
C ARG A 75 -33.44 8.98 5.68
N ASP A 76 -33.72 8.35 4.56
CA ASP A 76 -34.21 9.00 3.33
C ASP A 76 -35.72 8.80 3.09
N GLY A 77 -36.45 8.41 4.12
CA GLY A 77 -37.89 8.20 4.09
C GLY A 77 -38.32 6.77 3.70
N LYS A 78 -37.44 5.93 3.13
CA LYS A 78 -37.69 4.54 2.81
C LYS A 78 -36.97 3.64 3.81
N VAL A 79 -37.73 2.86 4.57
CA VAL A 79 -37.20 1.90 5.55
C VAL A 79 -37.38 0.49 5.00
N TYR A 80 -36.31 -0.27 4.99
CA TYR A 80 -36.27 -1.68 4.58
C TYR A 80 -36.51 -2.56 5.81
N ARG A 81 -36.63 -3.88 5.62
CA ARG A 81 -36.79 -4.81 6.74
C ARG A 81 -35.63 -4.69 7.73
N ALA A 82 -35.93 -4.27 8.96
CA ALA A 82 -34.99 -4.29 10.07
C ALA A 82 -34.82 -5.74 10.56
N THR A 83 -33.55 -6.19 10.71
CA THR A 83 -33.25 -7.57 11.16
C THR A 83 -32.46 -7.62 12.45
N GLY A 84 -32.01 -6.46 12.95
CA GLY A 84 -31.12 -6.38 14.11
C GLY A 84 -29.66 -6.53 13.77
N PHE A 85 -29.31 -6.86 12.52
CA PHE A 85 -27.95 -7.04 12.02
C PHE A 85 -27.77 -6.38 10.65
N PHE A 86 -26.53 -6.10 10.27
CA PHE A 86 -26.23 -5.65 8.91
C PHE A 86 -26.50 -6.76 7.90
N ARG A 87 -27.04 -6.39 6.75
CA ARG A 87 -27.29 -7.29 5.62
C ARG A 87 -27.08 -6.58 4.30
N LEU A 88 -27.09 -7.30 3.21
CA LEU A 88 -27.02 -6.78 1.85
C LEU A 88 -28.37 -6.80 1.15
N GLU A 89 -28.62 -5.78 0.33
CA GLU A 89 -29.80 -5.72 -0.53
C GLU A 89 -29.44 -4.98 -1.84
N LYS A 90 -29.94 -5.51 -2.96
CA LYS A 90 -29.82 -4.87 -4.26
C LYS A 90 -31.05 -4.01 -4.51
N ILE A 91 -30.85 -2.70 -4.61
CA ILE A 91 -31.92 -1.70 -4.73
C ILE A 91 -31.67 -0.89 -6.00
N ASP A 92 -32.64 -0.86 -6.90
CA ASP A 92 -32.54 -0.12 -8.17
C ASP A 92 -31.26 -0.44 -8.97
N GLY A 93 -30.87 -1.73 -8.96
CA GLY A 93 -29.68 -2.23 -9.66
C GLY A 93 -28.34 -2.04 -8.94
N ARG A 94 -28.32 -1.45 -7.75
CA ARG A 94 -27.12 -1.16 -6.94
C ARG A 94 -27.13 -1.90 -5.64
N TRP A 95 -25.99 -2.40 -5.19
CA TRP A 95 -25.84 -3.10 -3.92
C TRP A 95 -25.63 -2.12 -2.77
N TRP A 96 -26.32 -2.38 -1.64
CA TRP A 96 -26.24 -1.60 -0.42
C TRP A 96 -26.09 -2.49 0.79
N PHE A 97 -25.36 -2.00 1.80
CA PHE A 97 -25.61 -2.46 3.16
C PHE A 97 -26.95 -1.89 3.66
N ILE A 98 -27.65 -2.69 4.45
CA ILE A 98 -28.82 -2.26 5.21
C ILE A 98 -28.49 -2.39 6.69
N THR A 99 -28.69 -1.32 7.44
CA THR A 99 -28.41 -1.30 8.89
C THR A 99 -29.36 -2.22 9.65
N PRO A 100 -29.03 -2.55 10.92
CA PRO A 100 -29.95 -3.26 11.83
C PRO A 100 -31.34 -2.63 11.95
N GLU A 101 -31.45 -1.30 11.77
CA GLU A 101 -32.74 -0.55 11.80
C GLU A 101 -33.43 -0.47 10.43
N GLY A 102 -32.84 -1.00 9.37
CA GLY A 102 -33.45 -1.04 8.04
C GLY A 102 -33.17 0.17 7.14
N ASN A 103 -32.15 0.96 7.44
CA ASN A 103 -31.76 2.08 6.58
C ASN A 103 -30.61 1.71 5.64
N ARG A 104 -30.57 2.32 4.45
CA ARG A 104 -29.43 2.14 3.51
C ARG A 104 -28.15 2.69 4.12
N PHE A 105 -27.07 1.94 3.97
CA PHE A 105 -25.75 2.31 4.48
C PHE A 105 -24.70 2.10 3.38
N PHE A 106 -23.86 3.12 3.19
CA PHE A 106 -22.69 3.07 2.33
C PHE A 106 -21.47 3.19 3.23
N LEU A 107 -20.57 2.22 3.18
CA LEU A 107 -19.40 2.17 4.07
C LEU A 107 -18.46 3.36 3.82
N GLN A 108 -18.26 4.19 4.82
CA GLN A 108 -17.31 5.30 4.86
C GLN A 108 -16.46 5.10 6.12
N GLY A 109 -15.44 4.25 6.01
CA GLY A 109 -14.67 3.77 7.16
C GLY A 109 -13.22 4.25 7.18
N VAL A 110 -12.60 4.08 8.34
CA VAL A 110 -11.17 4.32 8.57
C VAL A 110 -10.58 3.14 9.34
N ASP A 111 -9.50 2.58 8.83
CA ASP A 111 -8.82 1.43 9.44
C ASP A 111 -7.96 1.82 10.64
N ALA A 112 -7.71 0.84 11.51
CA ALA A 112 -6.76 0.89 12.62
C ALA A 112 -7.01 2.02 13.62
N VAL A 113 -8.27 2.31 13.95
CA VAL A 113 -8.66 3.30 14.96
C VAL A 113 -8.44 2.71 16.35
N SER A 114 -7.20 2.38 16.66
CA SER A 114 -6.73 1.82 17.94
C SER A 114 -5.26 2.15 18.15
N TRP A 115 -4.90 2.85 19.22
CA TRP A 115 -3.49 3.17 19.51
C TRP A 115 -2.63 1.93 19.81
N ARG A 116 -3.26 0.78 20.10
CA ARG A 116 -2.57 -0.49 20.34
C ARG A 116 -2.25 -1.25 19.07
N GLU A 117 -2.71 -0.74 17.91
CA GLU A 117 -2.41 -1.39 16.65
C GLU A 117 -0.88 -1.50 16.41
N ASN A 118 -0.45 -2.70 16.00
CA ASN A 118 0.98 -3.00 15.87
C ASN A 118 1.68 -2.11 14.83
N GLY A 119 0.93 -1.57 13.88
CA GLY A 119 1.41 -0.64 12.85
C GLY A 119 2.00 0.66 13.39
N TYR A 120 1.69 1.05 14.64
CA TYR A 120 2.16 2.29 15.28
C TYR A 120 3.38 2.11 16.19
N ASN A 121 3.87 0.89 16.33
CA ASN A 121 5.04 0.57 17.14
C ASN A 121 6.32 0.56 16.30
N THR A 122 7.45 0.96 16.89
CA THR A 122 8.78 0.88 16.25
C THR A 122 9.75 0.04 17.09
N PRO A 123 10.60 -0.80 16.46
CA PRO A 123 11.60 -1.60 17.18
C PRO A 123 12.61 -0.72 17.93
N LEU A 124 13.01 -1.17 19.13
CA LEU A 124 14.06 -0.56 19.95
C LEU A 124 15.47 -1.01 19.53
N LEU A 125 15.57 -2.19 18.94
CA LEU A 125 16.83 -2.77 18.50
C LEU A 125 16.91 -2.76 16.96
N ASN A 126 18.11 -2.63 16.44
CA ASN A 126 18.38 -2.84 15.00
C ASN A 126 18.35 -4.34 14.66
N SER A 127 18.47 -4.69 13.38
CA SER A 127 18.45 -6.08 12.91
C SER A 127 19.60 -6.95 13.47
N GLY A 128 20.68 -6.32 13.95
CA GLY A 128 21.81 -6.99 14.60
C GLY A 128 21.69 -7.07 16.13
N GLY A 129 20.54 -6.69 16.71
CA GLY A 129 20.26 -6.81 18.15
C GLY A 129 20.82 -5.69 19.01
N SER A 130 21.52 -4.68 18.47
CA SER A 130 22.01 -3.53 19.23
C SER A 130 20.95 -2.41 19.32
N PRO A 131 20.98 -1.57 20.39
CA PRO A 131 20.07 -0.45 20.54
C PRO A 131 20.18 0.53 19.36
N ARG A 132 19.04 1.01 18.91
CA ARG A 132 18.97 2.01 17.82
C ARG A 132 19.35 3.39 18.37
N LYS A 133 20.21 4.08 17.62
CA LYS A 133 20.72 5.43 17.95
C LYS A 133 19.90 6.56 17.32
N GLU A 134 18.82 6.22 16.63
CA GLU A 134 17.98 7.17 15.89
C GLU A 134 17.06 7.99 16.78
N PHE A 135 16.87 7.59 18.04
CA PHE A 135 16.01 8.27 19.01
C PHE A 135 16.82 9.25 19.84
N SER A 136 16.42 10.53 19.87
CA SER A 136 17.04 11.53 20.76
C SER A 136 16.68 11.27 22.22
N GLU A 137 15.42 10.89 22.46
CA GLU A 137 14.87 10.58 23.78
C GLU A 137 13.72 9.57 23.62
N LEU A 138 13.75 8.51 24.41
CA LEU A 138 12.64 7.55 24.50
C LEU A 138 11.65 7.98 25.59
N PRO A 139 10.35 7.66 25.47
CA PRO A 139 9.39 7.86 26.56
C PRO A 139 9.85 7.17 27.86
N ASP A 140 9.81 7.86 28.98
CA ASP A 140 10.14 7.26 30.28
C ASP A 140 9.20 6.09 30.59
N ARG A 141 9.77 4.93 30.94
CA ARG A 141 9.00 3.70 31.16
C ARG A 141 8.06 3.74 32.35
N THR A 142 8.40 4.53 33.36
CA THR A 142 7.59 4.69 34.57
C THR A 142 6.41 5.63 34.32
N LEU A 143 6.66 6.73 33.57
CA LEU A 143 5.64 7.71 33.24
C LEU A 143 4.73 7.27 32.09
N PHE A 144 5.25 6.49 31.14
CA PHE A 144 4.55 6.05 29.91
C PHE A 144 4.67 4.54 29.71
N PRO A 145 4.24 3.68 30.67
CA PRO A 145 4.31 2.23 30.51
C PRO A 145 3.53 1.74 29.27
N GLU A 146 2.46 2.45 28.88
CA GLU A 146 1.62 2.14 27.70
C GLU A 146 2.41 2.23 26.39
N ALA A 147 3.46 3.05 26.33
CA ALA A 147 4.33 3.14 25.14
C ALA A 147 5.14 1.85 24.90
N TYR A 148 5.17 0.93 25.86
CA TYR A 148 5.94 -0.32 25.81
C TYR A 148 5.06 -1.57 25.88
N HIS A 149 3.79 -1.45 25.49
CA HIS A 149 2.83 -2.57 25.51
C HIS A 149 3.23 -3.74 24.59
N THR A 150 4.04 -3.48 23.56
CA THR A 150 4.59 -4.52 22.68
C THR A 150 6.05 -4.80 23.04
N PRO A 151 6.41 -6.05 23.39
CA PRO A 151 7.79 -6.39 23.75
C PRO A 151 8.81 -6.00 22.66
N GLY A 152 9.93 -5.39 23.06
CA GLY A 152 11.00 -4.98 22.14
C GLY A 152 10.69 -3.77 21.26
N LYS A 153 9.54 -3.12 21.43
CA LYS A 153 9.13 -1.95 20.65
C LYS A 153 8.76 -0.77 21.56
N VAL A 154 8.65 0.40 20.95
CA VAL A 154 8.12 1.63 21.57
C VAL A 154 7.02 2.22 20.69
N ASN A 155 6.01 2.77 21.35
CA ASN A 155 4.88 3.48 20.73
C ASN A 155 4.89 4.95 21.19
N PHE A 156 5.43 5.83 20.35
CA PHE A 156 5.45 7.27 20.65
C PHE A 156 4.04 7.87 20.66
N LEU A 157 3.12 7.35 19.82
CA LEU A 157 1.72 7.77 19.80
C LEU A 157 1.05 7.57 21.16
N ALA A 158 1.21 6.39 21.80
CA ALA A 158 0.65 6.13 23.13
C ALA A 158 1.16 7.12 24.18
N ALA A 159 2.48 7.43 24.15
CA ALA A 159 3.06 8.44 25.03
C ALA A 159 2.48 9.84 24.75
N ASN A 160 2.32 10.21 23.46
CA ASN A 160 1.76 11.51 23.08
C ASN A 160 0.28 11.66 23.45
N LEU A 161 -0.51 10.61 23.31
CA LEU A 161 -1.91 10.60 23.78
C LEU A 161 -1.98 10.83 25.28
N LYS A 162 -1.10 10.19 26.08
CA LYS A 162 -1.04 10.40 27.53
C LYS A 162 -0.55 11.81 27.90
N ARG A 163 0.45 12.38 27.18
CA ARG A 163 0.88 13.79 27.35
C ARG A 163 -0.26 14.77 27.04
N LYS A 164 -1.04 14.46 25.99
CA LYS A 164 -2.15 15.29 25.48
C LYS A 164 -3.37 15.26 26.38
N TYR A 165 -3.79 14.06 26.80
CA TYR A 165 -5.09 13.83 27.46
C TYR A 165 -5.00 13.46 28.94
N GLY A 166 -3.78 13.20 29.46
CA GLY A 166 -3.55 12.81 30.86
C GLY A 166 -3.83 11.32 31.12
N GLN A 167 -4.06 10.95 32.38
CA GLN A 167 -4.23 9.54 32.80
C GLN A 167 -5.41 8.84 32.10
N ASP A 168 -6.50 9.56 31.86
CA ASP A 168 -7.70 9.04 31.19
C ASP A 168 -7.60 9.04 29.64
N PHE A 169 -6.39 9.08 29.09
CA PHE A 169 -6.18 9.30 27.66
C PHE A 169 -6.92 8.28 26.78
N ASP A 170 -7.02 7.03 27.20
CA ASP A 170 -7.66 5.98 26.44
C ASP A 170 -9.18 6.23 26.24
N ARG A 171 -9.88 6.61 27.32
CA ARG A 171 -11.31 6.98 27.24
C ARG A 171 -11.52 8.26 26.43
N LYS A 172 -10.68 9.29 26.68
CA LYS A 172 -10.76 10.57 25.96
C LYS A 172 -10.45 10.39 24.48
N PHE A 173 -9.46 9.56 24.15
CA PHE A 173 -9.14 9.24 22.78
C PHE A 173 -10.36 8.62 22.06
N ARG A 174 -11.03 7.64 22.64
CA ARG A 174 -12.20 6.99 22.02
C ARG A 174 -13.32 7.98 21.73
N ASP A 175 -13.61 8.88 22.66
CA ASP A 175 -14.63 9.92 22.44
C ASP A 175 -14.21 10.92 21.35
N ILE A 176 -12.97 11.40 21.37
CA ILE A 176 -12.42 12.27 20.33
C ILE A 176 -12.41 11.60 18.96
N ALA A 177 -11.96 10.34 18.86
CA ALA A 177 -11.92 9.60 17.61
C ALA A 177 -13.32 9.47 16.99
N ARG A 178 -14.32 9.08 17.79
CA ARG A 178 -15.72 9.02 17.33
C ARG A 178 -16.21 10.37 16.79
N ARG A 179 -15.98 11.46 17.53
CA ARG A 179 -16.39 12.82 17.12
C ARG A 179 -15.68 13.28 15.85
N ARG A 180 -14.36 13.03 15.75
CA ARG A 180 -13.57 13.30 14.55
C ARG A 180 -14.13 12.59 13.34
N LEU A 181 -14.31 11.26 13.44
CA LEU A 181 -14.82 10.46 12.33
C LEU A 181 -16.18 10.96 11.86
N GLN A 182 -17.12 11.21 12.78
CA GLN A 182 -18.43 11.75 12.45
C GLN A 182 -18.34 13.16 11.82
N ALA A 183 -17.50 14.05 12.37
CA ALA A 183 -17.29 15.39 11.83
C ALA A 183 -16.65 15.41 10.43
N TRP A 184 -15.90 14.36 10.09
CA TRP A 184 -15.28 14.19 8.78
C TRP A 184 -16.15 13.38 7.81
N GLY A 185 -17.36 12.97 8.23
CA GLY A 185 -18.33 12.25 7.43
C GLY A 185 -18.08 10.76 7.34
N PHE A 186 -17.24 10.18 8.22
CA PHE A 186 -17.10 8.73 8.34
C PHE A 186 -18.17 8.15 9.25
N ASN A 187 -18.58 6.90 8.99
CA ASN A 187 -19.60 6.18 9.72
C ASN A 187 -19.14 4.81 10.26
N SER A 188 -17.86 4.47 10.12
CA SER A 188 -17.30 3.17 10.49
C SER A 188 -15.83 3.29 10.88
N THR A 189 -15.36 2.37 11.72
CA THR A 189 -13.93 2.15 11.99
C THR A 189 -13.32 1.07 11.10
N ALA A 190 -14.04 0.61 10.07
CA ALA A 190 -13.61 -0.41 9.11
C ALA A 190 -12.86 -1.59 9.76
N LYS A 191 -11.60 -1.90 9.32
CA LYS A 191 -10.80 -3.01 9.87
C LYS A 191 -9.83 -2.52 10.97
N TRP A 192 -9.38 -3.45 11.83
CA TRP A 192 -8.34 -3.26 12.87
C TRP A 192 -8.61 -2.11 13.84
N GLY A 193 -9.84 -1.67 13.93
CA GLY A 193 -10.26 -0.62 14.85
C GLY A 193 -10.88 -1.17 16.13
N TRP A 194 -11.19 -0.25 17.04
CA TRP A 194 -11.97 -0.55 18.24
C TRP A 194 -13.44 -0.14 18.08
N GLY A 195 -14.06 -0.52 16.96
CA GLY A 195 -15.43 -0.12 16.62
C GLY A 195 -16.44 -0.31 17.75
N GLU A 196 -16.40 -1.49 18.39
CA GLU A 196 -17.21 -1.81 19.55
C GLU A 196 -17.11 -0.75 20.68
N THR A 197 -15.89 -0.36 21.03
CA THR A 197 -15.64 0.60 22.14
C THR A 197 -15.73 2.06 21.72
N ILE A 198 -15.55 2.35 20.44
CA ILE A 198 -15.76 3.68 19.85
C ILE A 198 -17.25 3.92 19.58
N GLY A 199 -18.02 2.85 19.39
CA GLY A 199 -19.46 2.90 19.13
C GLY A 199 -19.79 3.31 17.70
N LEU A 200 -19.04 2.79 16.73
CA LEU A 200 -19.30 2.88 15.30
C LEU A 200 -19.25 1.48 14.68
N PRO A 201 -19.98 1.23 13.59
CA PRO A 201 -19.90 -0.02 12.83
C PRO A 201 -18.48 -0.37 12.43
N TYR A 202 -18.18 -1.68 12.34
CA TYR A 202 -16.83 -2.17 12.03
C TYR A 202 -16.85 -3.53 11.33
N ILE A 203 -15.70 -3.93 10.78
CA ILE A 203 -15.39 -5.23 10.22
C ILE A 203 -14.37 -5.91 11.12
N GLU A 204 -14.67 -7.11 11.61
CA GLU A 204 -13.75 -7.90 12.43
C GLU A 204 -12.77 -8.66 11.55
N ASP A 205 -11.46 -8.40 11.66
CA ASP A 205 -10.41 -9.17 11.00
C ASP A 205 -9.89 -10.26 11.95
N SER A 206 -10.34 -11.49 11.74
CA SER A 206 -10.17 -12.57 12.70
C SER A 206 -8.87 -13.36 12.55
N HIS A 207 -8.20 -13.31 11.38
CA HIS A 207 -7.05 -14.15 11.03
C HIS A 207 -7.25 -15.66 11.31
N ALA A 208 -8.48 -16.12 11.46
CA ALA A 208 -8.79 -17.49 11.87
C ALA A 208 -8.35 -18.54 10.83
N GLY A 209 -8.26 -18.19 9.54
CA GLY A 209 -7.79 -19.07 8.47
C GLY A 209 -6.29 -19.33 8.45
N ALA A 210 -5.50 -18.55 9.18
CA ALA A 210 -4.03 -18.57 9.12
C ALA A 210 -3.36 -19.77 9.86
N VAL A 211 -4.12 -20.73 10.33
CA VAL A 211 -3.64 -21.80 11.22
C VAL A 211 -2.86 -22.93 10.52
N ASN A 212 -2.96 -23.08 9.21
CA ASN A 212 -2.36 -24.19 8.45
C ASN A 212 -1.56 -23.68 7.25
N ARG A 213 -0.38 -23.11 7.53
CA ARG A 213 0.48 -22.49 6.53
C ARG A 213 1.38 -23.50 5.83
N ILE A 214 1.60 -23.30 4.54
CA ILE A 214 2.56 -24.07 3.73
C ILE A 214 3.94 -23.43 3.87
N GLY A 215 4.94 -24.20 4.31
CA GLY A 215 6.31 -23.76 4.44
C GLY A 215 6.45 -22.49 5.28
N LYS A 216 7.29 -21.54 4.84
CA LYS A 216 7.52 -20.23 5.48
C LYS A 216 6.68 -19.10 4.86
N ASN A 217 5.89 -19.38 3.83
CA ASN A 217 5.10 -18.37 3.14
C ASN A 217 3.78 -18.12 3.89
N TYR A 218 3.63 -16.95 4.48
CA TYR A 218 2.44 -16.58 5.24
C TYR A 218 1.14 -16.49 4.39
N ARG A 219 1.26 -16.39 3.06
CA ARG A 219 0.12 -16.30 2.13
C ARG A 219 -0.35 -17.67 1.64
N ALA A 220 0.44 -18.72 1.87
CA ALA A 220 0.12 -20.07 1.46
C ALA A 220 -0.59 -20.81 2.59
N ILE A 221 -1.86 -21.11 2.42
CA ILE A 221 -2.67 -21.89 3.36
C ILE A 221 -3.01 -23.22 2.72
N ASP A 222 -2.77 -24.33 3.42
CA ASP A 222 -3.11 -25.67 2.95
C ASP A 222 -4.53 -26.06 3.37
N MET A 223 -5.51 -25.63 2.55
CA MET A 223 -6.92 -26.00 2.75
C MET A 223 -7.23 -27.44 2.28
N TYR A 224 -6.25 -28.16 1.72
CA TYR A 224 -6.38 -29.55 1.32
C TYR A 224 -6.05 -30.54 2.44
N ASP A 225 -5.43 -30.07 3.53
CA ASP A 225 -5.28 -30.85 4.75
C ASP A 225 -6.65 -31.40 5.19
N PRO A 226 -6.82 -32.73 5.36
CA PRO A 226 -8.07 -33.33 5.81
C PRO A 226 -8.59 -32.75 7.14
N ASP A 227 -7.68 -32.29 7.99
CA ASP A 227 -7.98 -31.70 9.29
C ASP A 227 -8.15 -30.19 9.26
N PHE A 228 -8.10 -29.54 8.11
CA PHE A 228 -8.13 -28.07 8.00
C PHE A 228 -9.32 -27.45 8.73
N ALA A 229 -10.54 -27.93 8.47
CA ALA A 229 -11.74 -27.43 9.14
C ALA A 229 -11.65 -27.57 10.68
N ARG A 230 -11.19 -28.75 11.17
CA ARG A 230 -11.02 -29.02 12.60
C ARG A 230 -9.97 -28.09 13.25
N LYS A 231 -8.90 -27.76 12.52
CA LYS A 231 -7.83 -26.86 13.00
C LYS A 231 -8.28 -25.40 13.07
N VAL A 232 -9.15 -24.96 12.15
CA VAL A 232 -9.63 -23.58 12.05
C VAL A 232 -10.80 -23.30 12.98
N GLU A 233 -11.68 -24.27 13.20
CA GLU A 233 -12.94 -24.11 13.94
C GLU A 233 -12.78 -23.47 15.33
N PRO A 234 -11.80 -23.81 16.18
CA PRO A 234 -11.64 -23.16 17.48
C PRO A 234 -11.44 -21.65 17.40
N ALA A 235 -10.67 -21.18 16.41
CA ALA A 235 -10.43 -19.74 16.21
C ALA A 235 -11.68 -19.02 15.68
N VAL A 236 -12.41 -19.64 14.75
CA VAL A 236 -13.70 -19.11 14.27
C VAL A 236 -14.70 -19.03 15.42
N LYS A 237 -14.84 -20.12 16.19
CA LYS A 237 -15.73 -20.16 17.34
C LYS A 237 -15.42 -19.06 18.36
N ALA A 238 -14.15 -18.86 18.69
CA ALA A 238 -13.72 -17.85 19.65
C ALA A 238 -14.12 -16.43 19.22
N VAL A 239 -13.90 -16.07 17.96
CA VAL A 239 -14.29 -14.74 17.46
C VAL A 239 -15.81 -14.58 17.39
N CYS A 240 -16.55 -15.60 16.95
CA CYS A 240 -18.00 -15.56 16.92
C CYS A 240 -18.61 -15.45 18.32
N ASP A 241 -18.14 -16.24 19.29
CA ASP A 241 -18.63 -16.17 20.69
C ASP A 241 -18.45 -14.76 21.28
N HIS A 242 -17.42 -14.03 20.85
CA HIS A 242 -17.17 -12.67 21.31
C HIS A 242 -18.04 -11.62 20.58
N ARG A 243 -18.38 -11.86 19.30
CA ARG A 243 -18.97 -10.84 18.42
C ARG A 243 -20.43 -11.08 18.00
N ARG A 244 -20.93 -12.30 18.03
CA ARG A 244 -22.24 -12.68 17.45
C ARG A 244 -23.45 -11.89 17.96
N SER A 245 -23.35 -11.20 19.09
CA SER A 245 -24.44 -10.38 19.64
C SER A 245 -24.24 -8.88 19.41
N ASP A 246 -23.18 -8.47 18.71
CA ASP A 246 -22.86 -7.06 18.49
C ASP A 246 -23.49 -6.53 17.20
N PRO A 247 -24.55 -5.72 17.27
CA PRO A 247 -25.21 -5.18 16.08
C PRO A 247 -24.38 -4.13 15.34
N MET A 248 -23.23 -3.69 15.91
CA MET A 248 -22.28 -2.80 15.22
C MET A 248 -21.34 -3.57 14.28
N LEU A 249 -21.22 -4.88 14.42
CA LEU A 249 -20.43 -5.70 13.52
C LEU A 249 -21.11 -5.77 12.14
N ILE A 250 -20.40 -5.34 11.09
CA ILE A 250 -20.86 -5.44 9.71
C ILE A 250 -20.60 -6.85 9.18
N ALA A 251 -19.37 -7.31 9.29
CA ALA A 251 -18.94 -8.59 8.72
C ALA A 251 -17.67 -9.12 9.41
N TYR A 252 -17.44 -10.42 9.24
CA TYR A 252 -16.17 -11.06 9.51
C TYR A 252 -15.27 -11.04 8.27
N SER A 253 -14.05 -10.53 8.44
CA SER A 253 -12.91 -10.70 7.53
C SER A 253 -12.02 -11.82 8.07
N MET A 254 -11.54 -12.69 7.19
CA MET A 254 -10.73 -13.83 7.62
C MET A 254 -9.25 -13.55 7.62
N GLU A 255 -8.79 -12.82 6.63
CA GLU A 255 -7.38 -12.64 6.34
C GLU A 255 -7.18 -11.33 5.58
N ASN A 256 -5.97 -10.79 5.71
CA ASN A 256 -5.55 -9.67 4.89
C ASN A 256 -4.51 -10.11 3.87
N GLU A 257 -4.81 -9.88 2.58
CA GLU A 257 -3.93 -10.15 1.46
C GLU A 257 -3.41 -11.60 1.38
N ASN A 258 -4.16 -12.55 1.88
CA ASN A 258 -3.91 -13.97 1.71
C ASN A 258 -4.68 -14.51 0.50
N GLY A 259 -3.99 -15.31 -0.32
CA GLY A 259 -4.57 -15.88 -1.51
C GLY A 259 -3.49 -16.42 -2.44
N TRP A 260 -3.93 -17.18 -3.43
CA TRP A 260 -3.03 -17.89 -4.31
C TRP A 260 -2.79 -17.15 -5.63
N SER A 261 -1.58 -17.31 -6.15
CA SER A 261 -1.13 -16.88 -7.48
C SER A 261 -0.43 -18.03 -8.17
N GLU A 262 -0.17 -17.92 -9.46
CA GLU A 262 0.62 -18.93 -10.21
C GLU A 262 2.01 -19.11 -9.61
N GLU A 263 2.68 -18.02 -9.18
CA GLU A 263 3.96 -18.06 -8.47
C GLU A 263 3.87 -18.92 -7.19
N LEU A 264 2.80 -18.74 -6.41
CA LEU A 264 2.60 -19.51 -5.19
C LEU A 264 2.36 -21.01 -5.46
N VAL A 265 1.62 -21.35 -6.50
CA VAL A 265 1.46 -22.76 -6.93
C VAL A 265 2.81 -23.34 -7.33
N GLY A 266 3.67 -22.56 -8.01
CA GLY A 266 5.06 -22.96 -8.30
C GLY A 266 5.91 -23.24 -7.05
N LEU A 267 5.70 -22.47 -5.97
CA LEU A 267 6.35 -22.71 -4.67
C LEU A 267 5.80 -23.97 -3.99
N ILE A 268 4.49 -24.19 -4.04
CA ILE A 268 3.81 -25.37 -3.49
C ILE A 268 4.36 -26.66 -4.13
N LEU A 269 4.67 -26.64 -5.42
CA LEU A 269 5.24 -27.77 -6.14
C LEU A 269 6.66 -28.16 -5.68
N LYS A 270 7.35 -27.27 -4.98
CA LYS A 270 8.68 -27.53 -4.37
C LYS A 270 8.61 -28.05 -2.94
N GLU A 271 7.42 -28.03 -2.33
CA GLU A 271 7.22 -28.52 -0.98
C GLU A 271 7.31 -30.07 -0.90
N PRO A 272 7.60 -30.64 0.28
CA PRO A 272 7.70 -32.08 0.46
C PRO A 272 6.35 -32.79 0.33
N ALA A 273 6.36 -34.11 0.29
CA ALA A 273 5.18 -34.98 0.17
C ALA A 273 4.12 -34.75 1.26
N SER A 274 4.48 -34.15 2.38
CA SER A 274 3.55 -33.78 3.47
C SER A 274 2.65 -32.60 3.13
N CYS A 275 2.90 -31.87 2.03
CA CYS A 275 2.05 -30.78 1.56
C CYS A 275 0.82 -31.34 0.83
N PHE A 276 -0.33 -31.26 1.46
CA PHE A 276 -1.59 -31.74 0.87
C PHE A 276 -2.00 -30.95 -0.39
N ALA A 277 -1.69 -29.68 -0.45
CA ALA A 277 -1.95 -28.86 -1.63
C ALA A 277 -1.18 -29.34 -2.85
N LYS A 278 0.09 -29.80 -2.70
CA LYS A 278 0.87 -30.40 -3.79
C LYS A 278 0.21 -31.71 -4.27
N ALA A 279 -0.18 -32.57 -3.33
CA ALA A 279 -0.87 -33.81 -3.65
C ALA A 279 -2.18 -33.55 -4.41
N ALA A 280 -2.97 -32.58 -3.94
CA ALA A 280 -4.24 -32.19 -4.57
C ALA A 280 -4.04 -31.63 -6.00
N PHE A 281 -2.94 -30.89 -6.24
CA PHE A 281 -2.63 -30.39 -7.59
C PHE A 281 -2.25 -31.54 -8.54
N LEU A 282 -1.43 -32.50 -8.12
CA LEU A 282 -1.10 -33.67 -8.92
C LEU A 282 -2.36 -34.50 -9.23
N ASP A 283 -3.24 -34.69 -8.25
CA ASP A 283 -4.52 -35.38 -8.45
C ASP A 283 -5.46 -34.60 -9.40
N PHE A 284 -5.46 -33.27 -9.34
CA PHE A 284 -6.16 -32.42 -10.30
C PHE A 284 -5.62 -32.62 -11.72
N LEU A 285 -4.31 -32.56 -11.91
CA LEU A 285 -3.68 -32.77 -13.20
C LEU A 285 -3.96 -34.18 -13.75
N THR A 286 -4.02 -35.20 -12.87
CA THR A 286 -4.36 -36.57 -13.24
C THR A 286 -5.79 -36.65 -13.76
N ARG A 287 -6.75 -36.02 -13.08
CA ARG A 287 -8.15 -35.95 -13.57
C ARG A 287 -8.26 -35.26 -14.94
N LYS A 288 -7.50 -34.20 -15.17
CA LYS A 288 -7.46 -33.49 -16.46
C LYS A 288 -6.91 -34.38 -17.60
N ARG A 289 -6.21 -35.46 -17.25
CA ARG A 289 -5.61 -36.43 -18.16
C ARG A 289 -6.33 -37.80 -18.11
N ASN A 290 -7.65 -37.77 -17.83
CA ASN A 290 -8.54 -38.95 -17.79
C ASN A 290 -8.08 -40.05 -16.80
N GLY A 291 -7.46 -39.66 -15.69
CA GLY A 291 -6.94 -40.59 -14.68
C GLY A 291 -5.55 -41.18 -14.97
N ASP A 292 -4.92 -40.78 -16.07
CA ASP A 292 -3.63 -41.26 -16.46
C ASP A 292 -2.50 -40.46 -15.78
N PHE A 293 -1.98 -41.01 -14.69
CA PHE A 293 -0.87 -40.40 -13.94
C PHE A 293 0.46 -40.43 -14.71
N THR A 294 0.65 -41.41 -15.62
CA THR A 294 1.89 -41.49 -16.40
C THR A 294 2.10 -40.27 -17.28
N ARG A 295 1.01 -39.70 -17.78
CA ARG A 295 1.04 -38.42 -18.53
C ARG A 295 1.41 -37.24 -17.62
N VAL A 296 1.01 -37.26 -16.35
CA VAL A 296 1.41 -36.20 -15.40
C VAL A 296 2.90 -36.31 -15.10
N ALA A 297 3.41 -37.51 -14.85
CA ALA A 297 4.82 -37.75 -14.62
C ALA A 297 5.68 -37.33 -15.83
N ALA A 298 5.24 -37.70 -17.04
CA ALA A 298 5.92 -37.32 -18.28
C ALA A 298 5.93 -35.80 -18.49
N LEU A 299 4.84 -35.10 -18.13
CA LEU A 299 4.75 -33.65 -18.23
C LEU A 299 5.82 -32.92 -17.42
N PHE A 300 6.13 -33.44 -16.22
CA PHE A 300 7.19 -32.92 -15.36
C PHE A 300 8.61 -33.40 -15.75
N GLY A 301 8.73 -34.22 -16.80
CA GLY A 301 10.03 -34.74 -17.22
C GLY A 301 10.50 -36.03 -16.49
N PHE A 302 9.59 -36.69 -15.78
CA PHE A 302 9.84 -37.91 -15.03
C PHE A 302 9.01 -39.12 -15.57
N PRO A 303 9.16 -39.50 -16.87
CA PRO A 303 8.37 -40.58 -17.42
C PRO A 303 8.63 -41.90 -16.67
N GLY A 304 7.57 -42.52 -16.17
CA GLY A 304 7.64 -43.76 -15.38
C GLY A 304 7.71 -43.55 -13.86
N ALA A 305 7.86 -42.33 -13.36
CA ALA A 305 7.77 -42.07 -11.93
C ALA A 305 6.36 -42.36 -11.40
N ASP A 306 6.27 -42.91 -10.23
CA ASP A 306 5.01 -43.09 -9.53
C ASP A 306 4.60 -41.82 -8.77
N ARG A 307 3.38 -41.84 -8.18
CA ARG A 307 2.86 -40.68 -7.44
C ARG A 307 3.71 -40.33 -6.22
N THR A 308 4.27 -41.32 -5.54
CA THR A 308 5.10 -41.11 -4.35
C THR A 308 6.43 -40.46 -4.69
N GLU A 309 7.05 -40.90 -5.80
CA GLU A 309 8.27 -40.28 -6.32
C GLU A 309 8.04 -38.82 -6.71
N LEU A 310 6.95 -38.51 -7.43
CA LEU A 310 6.63 -37.11 -7.82
C LEU A 310 6.35 -36.22 -6.61
N LEU A 311 5.67 -36.73 -5.59
CA LEU A 311 5.41 -35.99 -4.35
C LEU A 311 6.70 -35.60 -3.62
N ASN A 312 7.71 -36.47 -3.66
CA ASN A 312 9.01 -36.26 -3.01
C ASN A 312 10.02 -35.47 -3.89
N THR A 313 9.66 -35.17 -5.14
CA THR A 313 10.51 -34.44 -6.07
C THR A 313 10.09 -32.96 -6.09
N GLU A 314 11.05 -32.03 -6.09
CA GLU A 314 10.78 -30.62 -6.39
C GLU A 314 10.38 -30.47 -7.86
N LEU A 315 9.18 -29.98 -8.12
CA LEU A 315 8.62 -29.86 -9.47
C LEU A 315 8.61 -28.41 -9.94
N ASP A 316 8.82 -28.22 -11.25
CA ASP A 316 8.70 -26.91 -11.90
C ASP A 316 7.28 -26.74 -12.47
N ILE A 317 6.69 -25.55 -12.29
CA ILE A 317 5.38 -25.22 -12.82
C ILE A 317 5.39 -24.95 -14.35
N THR A 318 6.54 -24.64 -14.93
CA THR A 318 6.71 -24.18 -16.32
C THR A 318 6.03 -25.09 -17.36
N PRO A 319 6.04 -26.44 -17.26
CA PRO A 319 5.41 -27.29 -18.26
C PRO A 319 3.87 -27.34 -18.16
N ILE A 320 3.27 -26.72 -17.13
CA ILE A 320 1.82 -26.75 -16.92
C ILE A 320 1.17 -25.60 -17.66
N PRO A 321 0.09 -25.84 -18.45
CA PRO A 321 -0.68 -24.74 -19.02
C PRO A 321 -1.20 -23.78 -17.95
N SER A 322 -0.99 -22.48 -18.16
CA SER A 322 -1.45 -21.45 -17.21
C SER A 322 -2.95 -21.54 -16.91
N THR A 323 -3.76 -21.93 -17.89
CA THR A 323 -5.21 -22.16 -17.73
C THR A 323 -5.54 -23.28 -16.74
N GLU A 324 -4.72 -24.35 -16.65
CA GLU A 324 -4.90 -25.41 -15.65
C GLU A 324 -4.49 -24.93 -14.25
N VAL A 325 -3.44 -24.13 -14.18
CA VAL A 325 -3.02 -23.50 -12.89
C VAL A 325 -4.10 -22.55 -12.38
N GLN A 326 -4.65 -21.73 -13.25
CA GLN A 326 -5.74 -20.78 -12.95
C GLN A 326 -7.01 -21.50 -12.48
N GLU A 327 -7.41 -22.58 -13.18
CA GLU A 327 -8.53 -23.42 -12.76
C GLU A 327 -8.31 -24.03 -11.39
N PHE A 328 -7.11 -24.52 -11.10
CA PHE A 328 -6.79 -25.07 -9.77
C PHE A 328 -6.81 -24.00 -8.68
N ILE A 329 -6.31 -22.78 -8.95
CA ILE A 329 -6.40 -21.63 -8.02
C ILE A 329 -7.87 -21.32 -7.72
N ASN A 330 -8.74 -21.29 -8.73
CA ASN A 330 -10.16 -21.04 -8.56
C ASN A 330 -10.83 -22.11 -7.69
N LEU A 331 -10.58 -23.39 -7.96
CA LEU A 331 -11.09 -24.51 -7.14
C LEU A 331 -10.56 -24.47 -5.70
N SER A 332 -9.30 -24.10 -5.52
CA SER A 332 -8.70 -23.94 -4.19
C SER A 332 -9.38 -22.84 -3.39
N SER A 333 -9.66 -21.70 -4.04
CA SER A 333 -10.40 -20.59 -3.45
C SER A 333 -11.82 -20.99 -3.06
N GLN A 334 -12.55 -21.69 -3.96
CA GLN A 334 -13.88 -22.20 -3.65
C GLN A 334 -13.86 -23.10 -2.41
N ARG A 335 -12.90 -24.05 -2.35
CA ARG A 335 -12.75 -24.95 -1.20
C ARG A 335 -12.49 -24.17 0.10
N TYR A 336 -11.53 -23.23 0.06
CA TYR A 336 -11.16 -22.42 1.23
C TYR A 336 -12.34 -21.63 1.77
N HIS A 337 -12.97 -20.81 0.92
CA HIS A 337 -14.06 -19.93 1.33
C HIS A 337 -15.32 -20.71 1.72
N ARG A 338 -15.59 -21.84 1.07
CA ARG A 338 -16.72 -22.72 1.46
C ARG A 338 -16.54 -23.27 2.88
N ILE A 339 -15.39 -23.85 3.22
CA ILE A 339 -15.10 -24.39 4.56
C ILE A 339 -15.29 -23.29 5.62
N LEU A 340 -14.72 -22.12 5.38
CA LEU A 340 -14.78 -21.02 6.33
C LEU A 340 -16.20 -20.48 6.48
N ARG A 341 -16.93 -20.29 5.37
CA ARG A 341 -18.34 -19.88 5.44
C ARG A 341 -19.19 -20.85 6.25
N GLU A 342 -19.03 -22.15 6.03
CA GLU A 342 -19.74 -23.20 6.78
C GLU A 342 -19.46 -23.10 8.29
N LEU A 343 -18.19 -22.87 8.68
CA LEU A 343 -17.81 -22.70 10.09
C LEU A 343 -18.37 -21.39 10.68
N PHE A 344 -18.29 -20.26 9.96
CA PHE A 344 -18.89 -19.01 10.44
C PHE A 344 -20.39 -19.13 10.60
N ARG A 345 -21.10 -19.65 9.62
CA ARG A 345 -22.56 -19.84 9.69
C ARG A 345 -23.00 -20.81 10.80
N LYS A 346 -22.14 -21.77 11.15
CA LYS A 346 -22.39 -22.67 12.29
C LYS A 346 -22.38 -21.93 13.63
N HIS A 347 -21.48 -20.95 13.81
CA HIS A 347 -21.26 -20.25 15.08
C HIS A 347 -21.91 -18.87 15.14
N ASP A 348 -22.16 -18.25 13.97
CA ASP A 348 -22.83 -16.96 13.82
C ASP A 348 -23.61 -16.94 12.48
N PRO A 349 -24.90 -17.22 12.48
CA PRO A 349 -25.71 -17.21 11.26
C PRO A 349 -26.12 -15.82 10.78
N ASP A 350 -26.00 -14.79 11.61
CA ASP A 350 -26.63 -13.49 11.40
C ASP A 350 -25.72 -12.47 10.72
N HIS A 351 -24.40 -12.46 11.05
CA HIS A 351 -23.47 -11.51 10.48
C HIS A 351 -22.95 -11.92 9.10
N LEU A 352 -22.54 -10.92 8.33
CA LEU A 352 -21.97 -11.12 6.99
C LEU A 352 -20.56 -11.73 7.07
N PHE A 353 -20.18 -12.44 6.01
CA PHE A 353 -18.88 -13.06 5.82
C PHE A 353 -18.26 -12.59 4.50
N MET A 354 -17.12 -11.88 4.54
CA MET A 354 -16.46 -11.37 3.36
C MET A 354 -15.25 -12.19 2.89
N GLY A 355 -14.79 -13.15 3.69
CA GLY A 355 -13.54 -13.85 3.38
C GLY A 355 -12.31 -12.97 3.57
N ALA A 356 -11.32 -13.12 2.71
CA ALA A 356 -10.08 -12.35 2.75
C ALA A 356 -10.19 -11.03 1.99
N ALA A 357 -9.47 -10.00 2.43
CA ALA A 357 -9.21 -8.83 1.60
C ALA A 357 -8.15 -9.16 0.53
N HIS A 358 -8.42 -8.83 -0.72
CA HIS A 358 -7.58 -9.17 -1.88
C HIS A 358 -6.68 -8.03 -2.30
N CYS A 359 -5.48 -8.35 -2.82
CA CYS A 359 -4.53 -7.38 -3.36
C CYS A 359 -4.02 -7.81 -4.75
N PRO A 360 -3.29 -6.94 -5.49
CA PRO A 360 -2.83 -7.23 -6.86
C PRO A 360 -1.90 -8.45 -7.01
N LYS A 361 -1.38 -8.99 -5.90
CA LYS A 361 -0.48 -10.16 -5.92
C LYS A 361 -1.21 -11.49 -6.07
N GLN A 362 -2.53 -11.49 -5.91
CA GLN A 362 -3.36 -12.67 -6.05
C GLN A 362 -3.89 -12.81 -7.48
N SER A 363 -4.15 -14.05 -7.91
CA SER A 363 -4.82 -14.28 -9.19
C SER A 363 -6.28 -13.81 -9.14
N ILE A 364 -6.78 -13.30 -10.26
CA ILE A 364 -8.22 -13.07 -10.46
C ILE A 364 -9.03 -14.33 -10.15
N ASP A 365 -8.52 -15.50 -10.51
CA ASP A 365 -9.19 -16.77 -10.32
C ASP A 365 -9.38 -17.10 -8.84
N TRP A 366 -8.52 -16.56 -7.96
CA TRP A 366 -8.68 -16.70 -6.52
C TRP A 366 -9.90 -15.93 -6.00
N TYR A 367 -10.05 -14.65 -6.32
CA TYR A 367 -11.20 -13.90 -5.82
C TYR A 367 -12.49 -14.21 -6.59
N GLU A 368 -12.42 -14.64 -7.85
CA GLU A 368 -13.58 -15.18 -8.57
C GLU A 368 -14.09 -16.47 -7.91
N GLY A 369 -13.19 -17.37 -7.49
CA GLY A 369 -13.56 -18.58 -6.75
C GLY A 369 -14.24 -18.27 -5.41
N ALA A 370 -13.90 -17.14 -4.77
CA ALA A 370 -14.53 -16.70 -3.53
C ALA A 370 -15.99 -16.26 -3.70
N THR A 371 -16.37 -15.69 -4.87
CA THR A 371 -17.68 -15.04 -5.11
C THR A 371 -18.89 -15.89 -4.73
N ARG A 372 -18.78 -17.22 -4.81
CA ARG A 372 -19.88 -18.15 -4.47
C ARG A 372 -20.02 -18.40 -2.97
N HIS A 373 -19.05 -17.99 -2.18
CA HIS A 373 -18.94 -18.37 -0.77
C HIS A 373 -18.78 -17.17 0.17
N VAL A 374 -18.78 -15.96 -0.34
CA VAL A 374 -18.75 -14.73 0.45
C VAL A 374 -20.03 -13.92 0.21
N ASP A 375 -20.38 -13.06 1.15
CA ASP A 375 -21.51 -12.14 0.98
C ASP A 375 -21.07 -10.92 0.16
N PHE A 376 -19.79 -10.50 0.27
CA PHE A 376 -19.14 -9.50 -0.58
C PHE A 376 -17.62 -9.71 -0.58
N LEU A 377 -16.93 -9.12 -1.56
CA LEU A 377 -15.47 -9.16 -1.66
C LEU A 377 -14.85 -7.93 -0.98
N GLY A 378 -13.65 -8.09 -0.43
CA GLY A 378 -12.80 -7.00 0.03
C GLY A 378 -11.61 -6.80 -0.90
N PHE A 379 -11.25 -5.54 -1.23
CA PHE A 379 -10.09 -5.21 -2.05
C PHE A 379 -9.20 -4.15 -1.40
N ASN A 380 -7.88 -4.33 -1.52
CA ASN A 380 -6.87 -3.35 -1.14
C ASN A 380 -6.30 -2.73 -2.43
N ILE A 381 -6.61 -1.45 -2.67
CA ILE A 381 -6.32 -0.78 -3.95
C ILE A 381 -5.61 0.55 -3.70
N TYR A 382 -4.35 0.64 -4.06
CA TYR A 382 -3.55 1.86 -3.91
C TYR A 382 -3.33 2.54 -5.27
N GLY A 383 -4.06 3.62 -5.54
CA GLY A 383 -4.03 4.36 -6.79
C GLY A 383 -5.13 5.39 -6.93
N LEU A 384 -5.28 6.00 -8.12
CA LEU A 384 -6.28 7.01 -8.42
C LEU A 384 -7.61 6.45 -8.95
N SER A 385 -7.67 5.14 -9.21
CA SER A 385 -8.87 4.43 -9.69
C SER A 385 -8.93 3.01 -9.10
N LEU A 386 -9.97 2.25 -9.41
CA LEU A 386 -10.07 0.83 -9.03
C LEU A 386 -8.96 -0.05 -9.66
N GLY A 387 -8.18 0.50 -10.59
CA GLY A 387 -6.92 -0.03 -11.09
C GLY A 387 -7.02 -1.46 -11.62
N TRP A 388 -6.37 -2.40 -10.92
CA TRP A 388 -6.34 -3.80 -11.36
C TRP A 388 -7.73 -4.48 -11.30
N VAL A 389 -8.64 -4.02 -10.45
CA VAL A 389 -10.02 -4.54 -10.36
C VAL A 389 -10.85 -4.12 -11.58
N GLU A 390 -10.57 -2.95 -12.17
CA GLU A 390 -11.29 -2.49 -13.38
C GLU A 390 -11.10 -3.41 -14.58
N ARG A 391 -9.93 -4.05 -14.71
CA ARG A 391 -9.63 -5.00 -15.80
C ARG A 391 -10.52 -6.23 -15.75
N ASP A 392 -10.98 -6.58 -14.56
CA ASP A 392 -11.71 -7.82 -14.29
C ASP A 392 -13.18 -7.54 -13.94
N MET A 393 -13.60 -6.26 -14.10
CA MET A 393 -14.94 -5.79 -13.70
C MET A 393 -16.07 -6.56 -14.37
N ASP A 394 -15.92 -6.93 -15.66
CA ASP A 394 -16.94 -7.70 -16.38
C ASP A 394 -17.20 -9.07 -15.73
N ARG A 395 -16.17 -9.71 -15.18
CA ARG A 395 -16.29 -10.98 -14.45
C ARG A 395 -17.05 -10.79 -13.14
N LEU A 396 -16.77 -9.70 -12.41
CA LEU A 396 -17.46 -9.35 -11.16
C LEU A 396 -18.92 -8.97 -11.42
N LEU A 397 -19.21 -8.18 -12.45
CA LEU A 397 -20.57 -7.83 -12.86
C LEU A 397 -21.38 -9.06 -13.26
N LYS A 398 -20.76 -10.01 -13.98
CA LYS A 398 -21.40 -11.29 -14.33
C LYS A 398 -21.70 -12.15 -13.10
N ALA A 399 -20.81 -12.15 -12.10
CA ALA A 399 -21.03 -12.86 -10.85
C ALA A 399 -22.05 -12.14 -9.94
N ASP A 400 -22.35 -10.88 -10.23
CA ASP A 400 -23.22 -9.98 -9.45
C ASP A 400 -22.83 -9.94 -7.95
N THR A 401 -21.53 -10.03 -7.67
CA THR A 401 -21.00 -10.04 -6.30
C THR A 401 -20.52 -8.64 -5.92
N PRO A 402 -21.09 -8.02 -4.88
CA PRO A 402 -20.67 -6.70 -4.44
C PRO A 402 -19.28 -6.73 -3.80
N PHE A 403 -18.64 -5.56 -3.70
CA PHE A 403 -17.34 -5.42 -3.06
C PHE A 403 -17.22 -4.12 -2.26
N ALA A 404 -16.31 -4.13 -1.27
CA ALA A 404 -15.81 -2.94 -0.58
C ALA A 404 -14.31 -2.77 -0.82
N VAL A 405 -13.83 -1.54 -0.95
CA VAL A 405 -12.40 -1.25 -0.92
C VAL A 405 -12.00 -1.04 0.54
N LEU A 406 -11.18 -1.94 1.08
CA LEU A 406 -10.86 -1.99 2.50
C LEU A 406 -9.46 -1.48 2.84
N GLU A 407 -8.67 -1.15 1.83
CA GLU A 407 -7.44 -0.36 1.99
C GLU A 407 -7.23 0.50 0.73
N TYR A 408 -7.11 1.78 0.94
CA TYR A 408 -6.60 2.75 -0.01
C TYR A 408 -6.05 3.94 0.77
N ALA A 409 -5.03 4.58 0.25
CA ALA A 409 -4.45 5.75 0.89
C ALA A 409 -3.67 6.60 -0.10
N PHE A 410 -3.44 7.85 0.28
CA PHE A 410 -2.52 8.77 -0.40
C PHE A 410 -1.49 9.25 0.61
N VAL A 411 -0.22 9.32 0.21
CA VAL A 411 0.90 9.66 1.08
C VAL A 411 1.73 10.81 0.50
N THR A 412 2.40 11.56 1.38
CA THR A 412 3.39 12.56 0.99
C THR A 412 4.78 12.18 1.50
N GLU A 413 5.84 12.56 0.77
CA GLU A 413 7.22 12.49 1.22
C GLU A 413 7.61 13.76 1.98
N SER A 414 6.98 14.01 3.11
CA SER A 414 7.28 15.15 3.98
C SER A 414 7.46 14.69 5.42
N ARG A 415 8.06 15.51 6.25
CA ARG A 415 8.24 15.24 7.68
C ARG A 415 8.99 13.93 7.98
N GLY A 416 9.92 13.53 7.09
CA GLY A 416 10.71 12.31 7.21
C GLY A 416 10.02 11.02 6.76
N TYR A 417 8.76 11.09 6.32
CA TYR A 417 8.02 9.94 5.79
C TYR A 417 8.49 9.55 4.40
N ARG A 418 8.24 8.29 4.04
CA ARG A 418 8.60 7.71 2.75
C ARG A 418 7.39 7.63 1.84
N ALA A 419 7.67 7.73 0.56
CA ALA A 419 6.72 7.34 -0.46
C ALA A 419 6.34 5.85 -0.33
N TYR A 420 5.13 5.52 -0.73
CA TYR A 420 4.65 4.13 -0.76
C TYR A 420 4.72 3.56 -2.17
N SER A 421 3.93 4.09 -3.10
CA SER A 421 3.98 3.72 -4.52
C SER A 421 3.84 4.97 -5.39
N GLY A 422 4.25 4.88 -6.67
CA GLY A 422 4.10 5.97 -7.63
C GLY A 422 2.65 6.36 -7.91
N ASN A 423 1.69 5.45 -7.69
CA ASN A 423 0.28 5.65 -8.02
C ASN A 423 -0.53 6.30 -6.89
N ASN A 424 0.02 6.42 -5.67
CA ASN A 424 -0.64 7.05 -4.52
C ASN A 424 0.26 7.99 -3.72
N THR A 425 1.51 8.19 -4.14
CA THR A 425 2.37 9.24 -3.58
C THR A 425 2.01 10.55 -4.24
N VAL A 426 1.68 11.55 -3.43
CA VAL A 426 1.24 12.88 -3.86
C VAL A 426 2.10 13.98 -3.24
N ARG A 427 2.00 15.20 -3.76
CA ARG A 427 2.95 16.29 -3.44
C ARG A 427 2.67 16.97 -2.11
N THR A 428 1.40 17.15 -1.74
CA THR A 428 0.99 17.94 -0.58
C THR A 428 -0.11 17.24 0.22
N GLN A 429 -0.39 17.72 1.43
CA GLN A 429 -1.53 17.26 2.22
C GLN A 429 -2.87 17.57 1.54
N THR A 430 -2.97 18.68 0.83
CA THR A 430 -4.14 19.02 0.00
C THR A 430 -4.31 18.01 -1.13
N ASP A 431 -3.22 17.60 -1.79
CA ASP A 431 -3.28 16.60 -2.85
C ASP A 431 -3.69 15.21 -2.32
N ARG A 432 -3.43 14.89 -1.04
CA ARG A 432 -3.98 13.67 -0.41
C ARG A 432 -5.51 13.72 -0.39
N GLY A 433 -6.08 14.86 0.00
CA GLY A 433 -7.54 15.10 -0.05
C GLY A 433 -8.10 15.08 -1.48
N THR A 434 -7.37 15.61 -2.44
CA THR A 434 -7.73 15.55 -3.88
C THR A 434 -7.73 14.12 -4.39
N GLY A 435 -6.70 13.33 -4.10
CA GLY A 435 -6.61 11.92 -4.46
C GLY A 435 -7.74 11.09 -3.83
N PHE A 436 -8.06 11.36 -2.55
CA PHE A 436 -9.20 10.75 -1.86
C PHE A 436 -10.50 10.99 -2.63
N ARG A 437 -10.77 12.24 -3.06
CA ARG A 437 -11.95 12.59 -3.85
C ARG A 437 -11.98 11.90 -5.20
N ILE A 438 -10.88 11.97 -5.96
CA ILE A 438 -10.80 11.33 -7.29
C ILE A 438 -11.13 9.84 -7.18
N PHE A 439 -10.50 9.15 -6.24
CA PHE A 439 -10.67 7.72 -6.06
C PHE A 439 -12.09 7.35 -5.61
N THR A 440 -12.54 7.90 -4.49
CA THR A 440 -13.80 7.47 -3.86
C THR A 440 -15.04 7.92 -4.62
N GLU A 441 -15.05 9.17 -5.14
CA GLU A 441 -16.21 9.69 -5.87
C GLU A 441 -16.41 8.95 -7.21
N GLN A 442 -15.33 8.54 -7.91
CA GLN A 442 -15.43 7.73 -9.12
C GLN A 442 -15.85 6.28 -8.83
N ALA A 443 -15.21 5.65 -7.84
CA ALA A 443 -15.50 4.26 -7.51
C ALA A 443 -16.91 4.07 -6.93
N ALA A 444 -17.48 5.08 -6.26
CA ALA A 444 -18.85 5.06 -5.75
C ALA A 444 -19.92 4.96 -6.87
N LEU A 445 -19.60 5.32 -8.10
CA LEU A 445 -20.51 5.17 -9.24
C LEU A 445 -20.73 3.70 -9.61
N ASN A 446 -19.81 2.81 -9.23
CA ASN A 446 -19.92 1.38 -9.55
C ASN A 446 -21.08 0.75 -8.76
N PRO A 447 -22.04 0.06 -9.42
CA PRO A 447 -23.21 -0.50 -8.76
C PRO A 447 -22.90 -1.64 -7.80
N LEU A 448 -21.73 -2.26 -7.88
CA LEU A 448 -21.28 -3.31 -6.96
C LEU A 448 -20.51 -2.76 -5.75
N CYS A 449 -20.13 -1.47 -5.73
CA CYS A 449 -19.32 -0.88 -4.67
C CYS A 449 -20.16 -0.64 -3.41
N LEU A 450 -19.77 -1.21 -2.28
CA LEU A 450 -20.42 -1.04 -0.99
C LEU A 450 -19.79 0.07 -0.12
N GLY A 451 -18.66 0.61 -0.55
CA GLY A 451 -17.95 1.69 0.14
C GLY A 451 -16.47 1.43 0.38
N PHE A 452 -15.91 2.14 1.36
CA PHE A 452 -14.48 2.32 1.51
C PHE A 452 -14.02 2.24 2.97
N GLY A 453 -12.84 1.61 3.22
CA GLY A 453 -12.05 1.72 4.45
C GLY A 453 -10.72 2.43 4.12
N TYR A 454 -10.50 3.63 4.65
CA TYR A 454 -9.27 4.38 4.44
C TYR A 454 -8.13 3.84 5.33
N PHE A 455 -7.00 3.51 4.75
CA PHE A 455 -5.81 3.05 5.46
C PHE A 455 -4.84 4.23 5.69
N ILE A 456 -4.69 4.78 6.91
CA ILE A 456 -5.16 4.42 8.23
C ILE A 456 -5.44 5.67 9.09
N TYR A 457 -5.86 5.51 10.36
CA TYR A 457 -6.21 6.65 11.20
C TYR A 457 -4.99 7.52 11.57
N TRP A 458 -3.91 6.95 12.08
CA TRP A 458 -2.66 7.67 12.36
C TRP A 458 -1.55 7.30 11.39
N ASP A 459 -0.56 8.18 11.27
CA ASP A 459 0.67 7.87 10.56
C ASP A 459 1.41 6.70 11.20
N GLN A 460 2.14 5.98 10.37
CA GLN A 460 3.12 5.01 10.85
C GLN A 460 4.33 5.71 11.48
N PRO A 461 5.17 5.03 12.30
CA PRO A 461 6.37 5.64 12.86
C PRO A 461 7.36 6.07 11.77
N VAL A 462 7.87 7.29 11.86
CA VAL A 462 8.96 7.79 10.99
C VAL A 462 10.17 6.85 11.03
N SER A 463 10.43 6.24 12.18
CA SER A 463 11.50 5.27 12.40
C SER A 463 11.19 3.84 11.94
N ARG A 464 10.09 3.62 11.22
CA ARG A 464 9.60 2.34 10.68
C ARG A 464 8.93 1.43 11.72
N ARG A 465 7.91 0.70 11.30
CA ARG A 465 7.17 -0.27 12.14
C ARG A 465 7.88 -1.62 12.30
N SER A 466 8.86 -1.93 11.44
CA SER A 466 9.72 -3.13 11.51
C SER A 466 11.04 -2.90 10.80
N LEU A 467 12.03 -3.77 10.98
CA LEU A 467 13.35 -3.70 10.36
C LEU A 467 13.65 -5.02 9.61
N PRO A 468 14.51 -4.97 8.57
CA PRO A 468 15.19 -3.78 8.02
C PRO A 468 14.30 -2.92 7.12
N ASN A 469 13.23 -3.45 6.53
CA ASN A 469 12.49 -2.84 5.42
C ASN A 469 11.03 -2.48 5.76
N GLY A 470 10.74 -2.25 7.04
CA GLY A 470 9.38 -1.92 7.48
C GLY A 470 8.89 -0.58 6.93
N GLU A 471 7.58 -0.48 6.84
CA GLU A 471 6.88 0.71 6.40
C GLU A 471 7.11 1.91 7.34
N SER A 472 7.09 3.10 6.76
CA SER A 472 7.20 4.41 7.41
C SER A 472 6.54 5.43 6.50
N HIS A 473 5.20 5.46 6.51
CA HIS A 473 4.43 6.23 5.55
C HIS A 473 3.46 7.19 6.24
N ASN A 474 3.23 8.33 5.59
CA ASN A 474 2.23 9.32 5.98
C ASN A 474 0.83 8.86 5.52
N PHE A 475 0.37 7.71 6.01
CA PHE A 475 -0.96 7.20 5.69
C PHE A 475 -2.07 7.90 6.50
N GLY A 476 -1.75 8.39 7.70
CA GLY A 476 -2.73 8.86 8.66
C GLY A 476 -3.58 10.03 8.20
N LEU A 477 -4.82 10.05 8.66
CA LEU A 477 -5.63 11.29 8.73
C LEU A 477 -5.10 12.20 9.83
N VAL A 478 -4.35 11.61 10.77
CA VAL A 478 -3.84 12.21 12.01
C VAL A 478 -2.36 11.83 12.15
N SER A 479 -1.53 12.77 12.60
CA SER A 479 -0.11 12.55 12.84
C SER A 479 0.16 11.70 14.09
N GLN A 480 1.41 11.24 14.28
CA GLN A 480 1.87 10.55 15.49
C GLN A 480 1.79 11.42 16.77
N CYS A 481 1.62 12.75 16.63
CA CYS A 481 1.35 13.68 17.72
C CYS A 481 -0.15 13.94 17.92
N ASP A 482 -1.00 13.11 17.33
CA ASP A 482 -2.45 13.23 17.37
C ASP A 482 -2.97 14.59 16.90
N GLN A 483 -2.40 15.10 15.79
CA GLN A 483 -2.83 16.32 15.09
C GLN A 483 -3.45 15.95 13.76
N PRO A 484 -4.74 16.31 13.50
CA PRO A 484 -5.38 16.10 12.21
C PRO A 484 -4.72 16.88 11.07
N TYR A 485 -4.69 16.31 9.87
CA TYR A 485 -4.25 16.96 8.63
C TYR A 485 -5.42 17.71 7.99
N TYR A 486 -5.70 18.92 8.48
CA TYR A 486 -6.88 19.69 8.06
C TYR A 486 -6.93 19.96 6.57
N GLU A 487 -5.79 20.18 5.92
CA GLU A 487 -5.70 20.39 4.48
C GLU A 487 -6.18 19.16 3.67
N MET A 488 -5.87 17.98 4.13
CA MET A 488 -6.38 16.73 3.56
C MET A 488 -7.86 16.55 3.87
N LEU A 489 -8.25 16.83 5.11
CA LEU A 489 -9.61 16.61 5.60
C LEU A 489 -10.68 17.46 4.91
N GLU A 490 -10.32 18.58 4.32
CA GLU A 490 -11.26 19.35 3.48
C GLU A 490 -11.71 18.54 2.26
N GLY A 491 -10.79 17.85 1.58
CA GLY A 491 -11.12 16.94 0.49
C GLY A 491 -11.91 15.72 0.96
N VAL A 492 -11.52 15.13 2.09
CA VAL A 492 -12.22 13.98 2.70
C VAL A 492 -13.68 14.31 3.02
N LYS A 493 -13.94 15.43 3.71
CA LYS A 493 -15.30 15.88 4.04
C LYS A 493 -16.13 16.14 2.79
N ALA A 494 -15.54 16.79 1.80
CA ALA A 494 -16.22 17.09 0.54
C ALA A 494 -16.63 15.81 -0.22
N ALA A 495 -15.78 14.78 -0.22
CA ALA A 495 -16.11 13.49 -0.80
C ALA A 495 -17.21 12.78 0.00
N ASN A 496 -16.97 12.57 1.32
CA ASN A 496 -17.88 11.83 2.18
C ASN A 496 -19.32 12.38 2.17
N ALA A 497 -19.47 13.68 2.00
CA ALA A 497 -20.79 14.31 1.88
C ALA A 497 -21.58 13.90 0.62
N LYS A 498 -20.88 13.38 -0.42
CA LYS A 498 -21.46 13.05 -1.73
C LYS A 498 -21.57 11.55 -2.01
N LEU A 499 -20.73 10.70 -1.36
CA LEU A 499 -20.57 9.29 -1.75
C LEU A 499 -21.89 8.53 -1.79
N PHE A 500 -22.77 8.76 -0.82
CA PHE A 500 -24.08 8.12 -0.79
C PHE A 500 -24.92 8.51 -2.02
N ASP A 501 -25.00 9.80 -2.34
CA ASP A 501 -25.79 10.29 -3.48
C ASP A 501 -25.18 9.83 -4.82
N LEU A 502 -23.85 9.83 -4.94
CA LEU A 502 -23.16 9.29 -6.12
C LEU A 502 -23.46 7.80 -6.31
N HIS A 503 -23.43 7.02 -5.21
CA HIS A 503 -23.79 5.61 -5.29
C HIS A 503 -25.27 5.40 -5.61
N ASP A 504 -26.13 6.33 -5.21
CA ASP A 504 -27.56 6.35 -5.58
C ASP A 504 -27.81 6.83 -7.03
N GLY A 505 -26.75 7.08 -7.81
CA GLY A 505 -26.82 7.57 -9.19
C GLY A 505 -27.17 9.06 -9.30
N LYS A 506 -26.99 9.83 -8.22
CA LYS A 506 -27.32 11.26 -8.15
C LYS A 506 -26.04 12.13 -8.11
N GLY A 507 -26.04 13.19 -8.88
CA GLY A 507 -24.90 14.12 -8.94
C GLY A 507 -23.75 13.65 -9.84
N THR A 508 -22.66 14.42 -9.81
CA THR A 508 -21.47 14.19 -10.63
C THR A 508 -20.23 14.09 -9.73
N PRO A 509 -19.31 13.12 -10.00
CA PRO A 509 -18.09 12.97 -9.25
C PRO A 509 -17.14 14.15 -9.50
N PHE A 510 -16.25 14.36 -8.56
CA PHE A 510 -15.16 15.30 -8.69
C PHE A 510 -14.17 14.81 -9.75
N VAL A 511 -13.81 15.69 -10.67
CA VAL A 511 -12.81 15.46 -11.71
C VAL A 511 -11.84 16.62 -11.79
N ILE A 512 -10.59 16.33 -12.14
CA ILE A 512 -9.60 17.33 -12.53
C ILE A 512 -9.09 16.97 -13.93
N ALA A 513 -8.66 17.98 -14.70
CA ALA A 513 -8.28 17.80 -16.10
C ALA A 513 -7.19 16.73 -16.30
N VAL A 514 -6.22 16.67 -15.39
CA VAL A 514 -5.12 15.70 -15.41
C VAL A 514 -4.98 15.05 -14.02
N PRO A 515 -5.71 13.94 -13.74
CA PRO A 515 -5.67 13.30 -12.41
C PRO A 515 -4.27 12.97 -11.92
N ARG A 516 -3.38 12.55 -12.82
CA ARG A 516 -1.98 12.23 -12.47
C ARG A 516 -1.12 13.45 -12.09
N SER A 517 -1.60 14.68 -12.30
CA SER A 517 -0.84 15.91 -11.96
C SER A 517 -0.57 16.08 -10.47
N ILE A 518 -1.34 15.42 -9.61
CA ILE A 518 -1.12 15.43 -8.16
C ILE A 518 -0.08 14.41 -7.70
N LEU A 519 0.27 13.43 -8.54
CA LEU A 519 1.23 12.38 -8.20
C LEU A 519 2.67 12.90 -8.16
N GLY A 520 3.50 12.22 -7.37
CA GLY A 520 4.90 12.54 -7.15
C GLY A 520 5.16 13.21 -5.80
N SER A 521 6.44 13.49 -5.49
CA SER A 521 6.82 14.22 -4.28
C SER A 521 7.33 15.62 -4.61
N GLN A 522 7.43 16.49 -3.60
CA GLN A 522 8.09 17.78 -3.76
C GLN A 522 9.57 17.63 -4.15
N LYS A 523 10.20 16.51 -3.75
CA LYS A 523 11.59 16.18 -4.13
C LYS A 523 11.71 15.74 -5.59
N SER A 524 10.66 15.15 -6.19
CA SER A 524 10.63 14.76 -7.61
C SER A 524 10.58 15.95 -8.56
N ARG A 525 10.16 17.07 -8.06
CA ARG A 525 10.05 18.31 -8.84
C ARG A 525 11.37 18.67 -9.52
N ALA A 526 12.49 18.47 -8.81
CA ALA A 526 13.82 18.76 -9.34
C ALA A 526 14.18 17.95 -10.61
N LEU A 527 13.74 16.67 -10.72
CA LEU A 527 14.05 15.85 -11.89
C LEU A 527 13.10 16.14 -13.07
N THR A 528 11.81 16.35 -12.80
CA THR A 528 10.81 16.66 -13.84
C THR A 528 10.89 18.11 -14.31
N GLU A 529 11.32 19.05 -13.49
CA GLU A 529 11.54 20.46 -13.86
C GLU A 529 12.76 20.67 -14.79
N LEU A 530 13.61 19.67 -14.93
CA LEU A 530 14.67 19.71 -15.94
C LEU A 530 14.12 19.62 -17.37
N PHE A 531 12.95 19.02 -17.56
CA PHE A 531 12.33 18.82 -18.86
C PHE A 531 11.42 19.99 -19.25
N LEU A 532 11.32 20.25 -20.54
CA LEU A 532 10.38 21.23 -21.06
C LEU A 532 8.94 20.80 -20.77
N PRO A 533 8.04 21.73 -20.37
CA PRO A 533 6.65 21.42 -20.07
C PRO A 533 5.93 20.74 -21.26
N GLY A 534 5.15 19.73 -20.97
CA GLY A 534 4.35 19.02 -21.98
C GLY A 534 5.14 18.03 -22.85
N THR A 535 6.44 17.83 -22.63
CA THR A 535 7.26 16.90 -23.42
C THR A 535 7.37 15.49 -22.82
N GLN A 536 6.91 15.30 -21.59
CA GLN A 536 6.90 14.01 -20.92
C GLN A 536 5.68 13.19 -21.34
N SER A 537 5.89 11.90 -21.61
CA SER A 537 4.79 10.95 -21.82
C SER A 537 3.96 10.81 -20.54
N GLU A 538 2.63 10.75 -20.67
CA GLU A 538 1.72 10.45 -19.57
C GLU A 538 1.97 9.08 -18.91
N ASN A 539 2.61 8.16 -19.65
CA ASN A 539 2.97 6.83 -19.20
C ASN A 539 4.33 6.77 -18.47
N VAL A 540 5.05 7.89 -18.37
CA VAL A 540 6.27 8.00 -17.56
C VAL A 540 5.89 8.61 -16.22
N VAL A 541 6.09 7.86 -15.17
CA VAL A 541 5.70 8.22 -13.81
C VAL A 541 6.91 8.34 -12.90
N TYR A 542 6.77 9.14 -11.87
CA TYR A 542 7.74 9.22 -10.78
C TYR A 542 7.57 8.03 -9.84
N ASP A 543 8.69 7.39 -9.47
CA ASP A 543 8.71 6.30 -8.49
C ASP A 543 9.65 6.58 -7.32
N PRO A 544 9.12 7.02 -6.19
CA PRO A 544 9.91 7.26 -4.99
C PRO A 544 10.00 6.01 -4.09
N SER A 545 9.37 4.90 -4.46
CA SER A 545 9.26 3.71 -3.62
C SER A 545 10.62 3.04 -3.36
N ASN A 546 10.77 2.43 -2.17
CA ASN A 546 11.90 1.57 -1.80
C ASN A 546 13.31 2.12 -2.15
N PRO A 547 13.65 3.36 -1.75
CA PRO A 547 14.93 3.98 -2.14
C PRO A 547 16.18 3.18 -1.72
N HIS A 548 16.05 2.29 -0.74
CA HIS A 548 17.14 1.42 -0.29
C HIS A 548 17.59 0.40 -1.35
N TYR A 549 16.70 0.02 -2.29
CA TYR A 549 17.08 -0.80 -3.44
C TYR A 549 17.84 -0.01 -4.51
N PHE A 550 17.86 1.32 -4.41
CA PHE A 550 18.39 2.26 -5.37
C PHE A 550 19.45 3.18 -4.72
N ASN A 551 20.27 2.64 -3.82
CA ASN A 551 21.33 3.37 -3.13
C ASN A 551 20.87 4.64 -2.39
N GLY A 552 19.62 4.65 -1.92
CA GLY A 552 19.01 5.81 -1.27
C GLY A 552 18.41 6.83 -2.24
N GLU A 553 18.49 6.61 -3.57
CA GLU A 553 17.90 7.50 -4.56
C GLU A 553 16.36 7.45 -4.50
N ALA A 554 15.78 8.53 -4.02
CA ALA A 554 14.34 8.67 -3.81
C ALA A 554 13.60 9.35 -4.98
N THR A 555 14.35 9.79 -6.02
CA THR A 555 13.79 10.59 -7.13
C THR A 555 14.03 9.88 -8.46
N ARG A 556 13.19 8.89 -8.78
CA ARG A 556 13.35 8.10 -10.01
C ARG A 556 12.16 8.25 -10.95
N LEU A 557 12.42 8.21 -12.24
CA LEU A 557 11.40 8.09 -13.29
C LEU A 557 11.37 6.66 -13.81
N LYS A 558 10.18 6.13 -14.07
CA LYS A 558 9.96 4.84 -14.75
C LYS A 558 8.76 4.90 -15.67
N VAL A 559 8.63 3.90 -16.53
CA VAL A 559 7.38 3.68 -17.27
C VAL A 559 6.35 3.06 -16.33
N ASP A 560 5.09 3.48 -16.45
CA ASP A 560 3.97 2.95 -15.66
C ASP A 560 3.89 1.41 -15.80
N GLU A 561 3.56 0.72 -14.72
CA GLU A 561 3.51 -0.75 -14.67
C GLU A 561 2.55 -1.37 -15.68
N ASN A 562 1.48 -0.66 -16.06
CA ASN A 562 0.54 -1.10 -17.08
C ASN A 562 1.16 -1.08 -18.50
N CYS A 563 2.21 -0.31 -18.71
CA CYS A 563 2.90 -0.17 -19.99
C CYS A 563 4.16 -1.04 -20.09
N VAL A 564 4.73 -1.54 -19.01
CA VAL A 564 5.98 -2.32 -18.99
C VAL A 564 5.93 -3.59 -19.84
N LYS A 565 4.74 -4.17 -20.00
CA LYS A 565 4.50 -5.37 -20.83
C LYS A 565 4.25 -5.07 -22.31
N LYS A 566 4.20 -3.80 -22.69
CA LYS A 566 3.98 -3.36 -24.07
C LYS A 566 5.29 -2.82 -24.64
N SER A 567 5.73 -3.35 -25.80
CA SER A 567 6.87 -2.76 -26.52
C SER A 567 6.53 -1.33 -26.96
N GLY A 568 7.49 -0.43 -26.82
CA GLY A 568 7.30 0.98 -27.19
C GLY A 568 8.43 1.89 -26.74
N VAL A 569 8.36 3.13 -27.18
CA VAL A 569 9.25 4.22 -26.76
C VAL A 569 8.41 5.23 -25.99
N TYR A 570 8.82 5.52 -24.76
CA TYR A 570 8.11 6.41 -23.85
C TYR A 570 9.01 7.59 -23.49
N PRO A 571 8.77 8.80 -24.01
CA PRO A 571 9.56 9.97 -23.69
C PRO A 571 9.55 10.30 -22.20
N ALA A 572 10.73 10.34 -21.58
CA ALA A 572 10.92 10.93 -20.25
C ALA A 572 10.83 12.45 -20.32
N GLY A 573 11.24 13.03 -21.44
CA GLY A 573 11.07 14.44 -21.74
C GLY A 573 12.21 15.00 -22.58
N ILE A 574 12.10 16.30 -22.89
CA ILE A 574 13.09 17.06 -23.63
C ILE A 574 13.77 18.07 -22.70
N LEU A 575 15.07 18.09 -22.70
CA LEU A 575 15.92 19.05 -21.99
C LEU A 575 16.35 20.17 -22.94
N ASN A 576 16.39 21.41 -22.45
CA ASN A 576 16.91 22.56 -23.17
C ASN A 576 18.14 23.11 -22.44
N SER A 577 19.20 23.41 -23.18
CA SER A 577 20.43 23.97 -22.63
C SER A 577 20.26 25.37 -22.03
N GLY A 578 19.25 26.14 -22.47
CA GLY A 578 19.04 27.54 -22.15
C GLY A 578 19.72 28.48 -23.15
N ASP A 579 19.34 29.74 -23.08
CA ASP A 579 19.83 30.77 -24.03
C ASP A 579 21.32 30.94 -23.98
N GLY A 580 21.93 30.86 -25.15
CA GLY A 580 23.39 31.03 -25.32
C GLY A 580 24.25 29.84 -24.88
N GLN A 581 23.66 28.78 -24.27
CA GLN A 581 24.39 27.58 -23.83
C GLN A 581 24.19 26.40 -24.78
N ARG A 582 25.16 25.46 -24.74
CA ARG A 582 25.10 24.21 -25.51
C ARG A 582 25.48 23.04 -24.62
N PHE A 583 24.83 21.90 -24.82
CA PHE A 583 25.23 20.65 -24.17
C PHE A 583 26.54 20.14 -24.77
N THR A 584 27.48 19.75 -23.90
CA THR A 584 28.71 19.09 -24.25
C THR A 584 28.75 17.64 -23.87
N GLY A 585 27.91 17.27 -22.88
CA GLY A 585 27.77 15.92 -22.40
C GLY A 585 26.60 15.77 -21.43
N PHE A 586 26.36 14.54 -21.01
CA PHE A 586 25.44 14.20 -19.95
C PHE A 586 25.87 12.92 -19.24
N ASN A 587 25.37 12.71 -18.03
CA ASN A 587 25.50 11.47 -17.32
C ASN A 587 24.13 11.13 -16.69
N LEU A 588 23.57 9.96 -17.03
CA LEU A 588 22.34 9.43 -16.47
C LEU A 588 22.68 8.31 -15.51
N THR A 589 22.33 8.45 -14.23
CA THR A 589 22.32 7.31 -13.31
C THR A 589 21.02 6.55 -13.51
N VAL A 590 21.12 5.30 -13.95
CA VAL A 590 19.96 4.43 -14.24
C VAL A 590 20.04 3.14 -13.44
N TYR A 591 18.89 2.51 -13.25
CA TYR A 591 18.76 1.31 -12.45
C TYR A 591 18.06 0.19 -13.22
N LEU A 592 18.65 -1.01 -13.19
CA LEU A 592 18.08 -2.24 -13.73
C LEU A 592 17.91 -3.28 -12.64
N TRP A 593 16.79 -3.98 -12.62
CA TRP A 593 16.59 -5.09 -11.73
C TRP A 593 17.64 -6.19 -11.97
N GLN A 594 18.27 -6.70 -10.87
CA GLN A 594 19.36 -7.69 -10.96
C GLN A 594 19.01 -8.98 -11.72
N ARG A 595 17.70 -9.30 -11.83
CA ARG A 595 17.19 -10.45 -12.58
C ARG A 595 16.60 -10.08 -13.93
N ALA A 596 16.79 -8.86 -14.41
CA ALA A 596 16.36 -8.49 -15.76
C ALA A 596 17.08 -9.37 -16.81
N ILE A 597 16.33 -9.83 -17.81
CA ILE A 597 16.86 -10.69 -18.88
C ILE A 597 17.95 -9.95 -19.68
N ASP A 598 17.70 -8.66 -19.97
CA ASP A 598 18.67 -7.81 -20.63
C ASP A 598 19.35 -6.90 -19.59
N GLN A 599 20.61 -7.20 -19.30
CA GLN A 599 21.42 -6.44 -18.35
C GLN A 599 22.21 -5.29 -19.00
N ASN A 600 22.06 -5.06 -20.32
CA ASN A 600 22.68 -3.90 -20.96
C ASN A 600 21.77 -2.68 -20.86
N PRO A 601 22.13 -1.67 -20.03
CA PRO A 601 21.27 -0.51 -19.81
C PRO A 601 21.04 0.32 -21.08
N ALA A 602 21.97 0.36 -22.03
CA ALA A 602 21.81 1.06 -23.30
C ALA A 602 20.64 0.53 -24.15
N ASN A 603 20.19 -0.69 -23.89
CA ASN A 603 19.03 -1.27 -24.57
C ASN A 603 17.66 -0.79 -23.99
N HIS A 604 17.67 -0.23 -22.79
CA HIS A 604 16.46 0.22 -22.10
C HIS A 604 16.22 1.74 -22.22
N PHE A 605 17.21 2.48 -22.72
CA PHE A 605 17.12 3.93 -22.88
C PHE A 605 17.49 4.36 -24.30
N MET A 606 16.98 5.51 -24.68
CA MET A 606 17.33 6.22 -25.89
C MET A 606 17.56 7.69 -25.53
N VAL A 607 18.72 8.22 -25.93
CA VAL A 607 19.00 9.64 -25.87
C VAL A 607 19.24 10.14 -27.29
N GLU A 608 18.64 11.25 -27.62
CA GLU A 608 18.74 11.87 -28.93
C GLU A 608 19.11 13.35 -28.73
N GLU A 609 19.96 13.85 -29.60
CA GLU A 609 20.40 15.24 -29.60
C GLU A 609 19.83 16.05 -30.74
N SER A 610 19.60 17.35 -30.50
CA SER A 610 19.11 18.27 -31.52
C SER A 610 19.72 19.67 -31.34
N HIS A 611 19.87 20.39 -32.44
CA HIS A 611 20.24 21.81 -32.46
C HIS A 611 19.00 22.73 -32.41
N ASP A 612 17.93 22.36 -33.12
CA ASP A 612 16.73 23.17 -33.34
C ASP A 612 15.52 22.75 -32.50
N GLY A 613 15.58 21.61 -31.82
CA GLY A 613 14.46 21.05 -31.06
C GLY A 613 13.41 20.32 -31.91
N GLU A 614 13.61 20.27 -33.23
CA GLU A 614 12.71 19.63 -34.19
C GLU A 614 13.30 18.31 -34.73
N ARG A 615 14.55 18.33 -35.17
CA ARG A 615 15.24 17.18 -35.75
C ARG A 615 16.17 16.54 -34.73
N TYR A 616 15.86 15.33 -34.33
CA TYR A 616 16.62 14.57 -33.35
C TYR A 616 17.43 13.45 -34.00
N THR A 617 18.69 13.31 -33.57
CA THR A 617 19.58 12.21 -33.97
C THR A 617 19.99 11.40 -32.76
N PRO A 618 19.96 10.04 -32.84
CA PRO A 618 20.36 9.18 -31.73
C PRO A 618 21.81 9.43 -31.29
N VAL A 619 22.04 9.34 -29.98
CA VAL A 619 23.33 9.36 -29.33
C VAL A 619 23.71 7.95 -28.91
N ASP A 620 24.87 7.46 -29.34
CA ASP A 620 25.39 6.19 -28.86
C ASP A 620 25.76 6.30 -27.39
N LEU A 621 25.31 5.31 -26.60
CA LEU A 621 25.47 5.32 -25.14
C LEU A 621 26.56 4.36 -24.70
N LYS A 622 27.45 4.83 -23.85
CA LYS A 622 28.41 4.03 -23.08
C LYS A 622 27.86 3.79 -21.69
N ALA A 623 27.85 2.53 -21.26
CA ALA A 623 27.41 2.13 -19.94
C ALA A 623 28.57 1.76 -19.05
N VAL A 624 28.64 2.32 -17.83
CA VAL A 624 29.63 1.99 -16.81
C VAL A 624 28.92 1.43 -15.60
N PRO A 625 29.29 0.23 -15.10
CA PRO A 625 28.67 -0.35 -13.92
C PRO A 625 28.90 0.52 -12.68
N GLY A 626 27.83 0.75 -11.92
CA GLY A 626 27.84 1.37 -10.60
C GLY A 626 27.72 0.34 -9.48
N SER A 627 27.09 0.73 -8.39
CA SER A 627 26.83 -0.15 -7.23
C SER A 627 25.84 -1.25 -7.57
N ARG A 628 26.01 -2.42 -6.94
CA ARG A 628 25.11 -3.58 -7.07
C ARG A 628 24.21 -3.69 -5.86
N SER A 629 22.92 -3.87 -6.11
CA SER A 629 21.90 -4.13 -5.12
C SER A 629 20.77 -4.94 -5.76
N GLU A 630 19.58 -4.95 -5.18
CA GLU A 630 18.36 -5.48 -5.82
C GLU A 630 18.15 -4.88 -7.21
N PHE A 631 18.47 -3.58 -7.36
CA PHE A 631 18.57 -2.89 -8.64
C PHE A 631 20.02 -2.42 -8.87
N ASN A 632 20.65 -2.96 -9.90
CA ASN A 632 22.00 -2.58 -10.27
C ASN A 632 22.01 -1.16 -10.85
N ALA A 633 22.85 -0.30 -10.29
CA ALA A 633 23.06 1.04 -10.81
C ALA A 633 24.05 1.02 -11.99
N TRP A 634 23.82 1.92 -12.94
CA TRP A 634 24.68 2.13 -14.10
C TRP A 634 24.76 3.62 -14.40
N GLU A 635 25.93 4.05 -14.89
CA GLU A 635 26.11 5.39 -15.43
C GLU A 635 26.11 5.31 -16.95
N LEU A 636 25.17 6.03 -17.59
CA LEU A 636 25.07 6.14 -19.04
C LEU A 636 25.59 7.50 -19.49
N THR A 637 26.62 7.50 -20.33
CA THR A 637 27.20 8.70 -20.93
C THR A 637 27.19 8.58 -22.44
N PRO A 638 27.34 9.68 -23.20
CA PRO A 638 27.63 9.62 -24.62
C PRO A 638 28.90 8.81 -24.87
N ALA A 639 28.89 7.90 -25.85
CA ALA A 639 30.07 7.15 -26.24
C ALA A 639 31.11 8.05 -26.95
N GLN A 640 30.64 9.14 -27.55
CA GLN A 640 31.46 10.21 -28.18
C GLN A 640 30.86 11.57 -27.73
N SER A 641 31.65 12.63 -27.86
CA SER A 641 31.16 13.99 -27.59
C SER A 641 29.90 14.31 -28.40
N LEU A 642 28.97 15.02 -27.77
CA LEU A 642 27.79 15.51 -28.48
C LEU A 642 28.18 16.41 -29.64
N LYS A 643 27.32 16.49 -30.66
CA LYS A 643 27.57 17.36 -31.84
C LYS A 643 27.67 18.81 -31.40
N ARG A 644 28.58 19.52 -32.03
CA ARG A 644 28.73 20.95 -31.79
C ARG A 644 27.41 21.67 -32.05
N GLY A 645 26.93 22.44 -31.07
CA GLY A 645 25.70 23.19 -31.17
C GLY A 645 24.44 22.49 -30.62
N THR A 646 24.60 21.32 -29.99
CA THR A 646 23.48 20.62 -29.35
C THR A 646 22.82 21.48 -28.29
N SER A 647 21.55 21.87 -28.52
CA SER A 647 20.74 22.70 -27.63
C SER A 647 19.63 21.91 -26.92
N TYR A 648 19.25 20.75 -27.45
CA TYR A 648 18.20 19.93 -26.94
C TYR A 648 18.65 18.48 -26.82
N LEU A 649 18.22 17.83 -25.72
CA LEU A 649 18.35 16.38 -25.52
C LEU A 649 16.99 15.78 -25.23
N ARG A 650 16.58 14.77 -25.99
CA ARG A 650 15.37 13.99 -25.73
C ARG A 650 15.77 12.66 -25.10
N ILE A 651 15.24 12.39 -23.91
CA ILE A 651 15.48 11.15 -23.19
C ILE A 651 14.20 10.33 -23.22
N SER A 652 14.29 9.04 -23.56
CA SER A 652 13.16 8.12 -23.64
C SER A 652 13.52 6.77 -23.06
N PHE A 653 12.51 6.08 -22.50
CA PHE A 653 12.57 4.67 -22.17
C PHE A 653 12.26 3.83 -23.42
N LYS A 654 13.00 2.74 -23.61
CA LYS A 654 12.68 1.71 -24.62
C LYS A 654 12.19 0.46 -23.89
N ILE A 655 10.93 0.12 -24.08
CA ILE A 655 10.38 -1.14 -23.57
C ILE A 655 10.38 -2.11 -24.76
N ARG A 656 11.14 -3.19 -24.66
CA ARG A 656 11.08 -4.33 -25.55
C ARG A 656 10.13 -5.36 -24.94
N GLN A 657 9.41 -6.07 -25.78
CA GLN A 657 8.48 -7.13 -25.35
C GLN A 657 9.29 -8.27 -24.72
N VAL A 658 9.53 -8.19 -23.44
CA VAL A 658 10.18 -9.22 -22.63
C VAL A 658 9.33 -9.36 -21.36
N ASN A 659 9.19 -10.56 -20.83
CA ASN A 659 8.54 -10.84 -19.54
C ASN A 659 9.33 -10.17 -18.39
N GLN A 660 9.28 -8.85 -18.29
CA GLN A 660 9.92 -8.08 -17.22
C GLN A 660 8.88 -7.70 -16.19
N SER A 661 9.12 -8.10 -14.95
CA SER A 661 8.29 -7.70 -13.82
C SER A 661 8.56 -6.26 -13.35
N TRP A 662 9.67 -5.63 -13.80
CA TRP A 662 10.11 -4.31 -13.33
C TRP A 662 10.69 -3.46 -14.45
N ALA A 663 10.24 -2.21 -14.55
CA ALA A 663 10.78 -1.24 -15.49
C ALA A 663 12.20 -0.79 -15.11
N ALA A 664 13.03 -0.47 -16.12
CA ALA A 664 14.22 0.32 -15.93
C ALA A 664 13.87 1.72 -15.40
N GLN A 665 14.74 2.32 -14.57
CA GLN A 665 14.47 3.61 -13.92
C GLN A 665 15.62 4.59 -14.13
N ILE A 666 15.30 5.90 -14.22
CA ILE A 666 16.27 7.00 -14.23
C ILE A 666 16.26 7.64 -12.84
N GLY A 667 17.38 7.63 -12.13
CA GLY A 667 17.51 8.24 -10.80
C GLY A 667 18.14 9.64 -10.83
N ARG A 668 19.08 9.89 -11.74
CA ARG A 668 19.78 11.18 -11.80
C ARG A 668 20.15 11.56 -13.22
N ILE A 669 20.10 12.86 -13.49
CA ILE A 669 20.55 13.47 -14.74
C ILE A 669 21.55 14.57 -14.38
N LYS A 670 22.78 14.41 -14.82
CA LYS A 670 23.80 15.47 -14.77
C LYS A 670 24.06 15.97 -16.20
N LEU A 671 24.07 17.26 -16.37
CA LEU A 671 24.25 17.91 -17.67
C LEU A 671 25.55 18.71 -17.68
N GLU A 672 26.32 18.53 -18.73
CA GLU A 672 27.50 19.31 -19.00
C GLU A 672 27.17 20.35 -20.07
N LYS A 673 27.46 21.62 -19.79
CA LYS A 673 27.14 22.74 -20.65
C LYS A 673 28.35 23.69 -20.80
N GLN A 674 28.40 24.37 -21.94
CA GLN A 674 29.30 25.49 -22.16
C GLN A 674 28.59 26.57 -22.98
N PRO A 675 29.12 27.84 -22.95
CA PRO A 675 28.61 28.94 -23.77
C PRO A 675 28.61 28.68 -25.27
#